data_9233fe1e13ad5e7cbf4161353533c36e
#
_entry.id   9233fe1e13ad5e7cbf4161353533c36e
#
_cell.length_a   1.000
_cell.length_b   1.000
_cell.length_c   1.000
_cell.angle_alpha   90.00
_cell.angle_beta   90.00
_cell.angle_gamma   90.00
#
_symmetry.space_group_name_H-M   'P 1'
#
loop_
_entity.id
_entity.type
_entity.pdbx_description
1 polymer ?
#
loop_
_entity_poly.entity_id
_entity_poly.type
_entity_poly.pdbx_seq_one_letter_code
_entity_poly.pdbx_strand_id
1 'polypeptide(L)'
;MLQSLDDLKFIFPWRSYQSELLKHFNSHISDNHFHVIAPPGSGKTILGLEIVRKLRKKTLVLAPTLTIRNQWEDRLQSFFTKNCDFEAFSFDLKSPSDITFSTYQSLHAFYKTFENKNDYYQFFKTHNIETLVLDEAHHLKNAWWNCLMDLKRNGEFYMVALTATPPYDSSRGEVSKYFTLCGDVDDEIAVPDLVRESDLCPHQDFVYFSKPEDLEINFIVDYRRNIADFKDDLVEDKAFINFLQNHRFYNRPEFYLDSIYTNTAYFSSILIFLNACGIRIEKQKLEVLGFYKNEVIQFPKFSLEWIEILLQNLLVDDREELIASEEYLINLEKKLRRLNVFERNRINFKGEQLLYKSLAYSPSKLKSIVEIVSAERESLNENLNCVILSDYIRKEFLNTKTEAIDTINKIGVIPIFQYIRNYCSHKEELAVLTGSIVIINKSILDKFNQIESLNNFSFSPLGADEEFLLVNANGKTQKSIVNILTQLFENGSIKVLVGTKSLLGEGWDAPSINSLILASFVGSFVSSNQMRGRAIRKDADKPNKTGNIWHLACVDPTDTDGGREIDILKRRFEAFVGVTNTRIPFISNGFGRLNFPDEFSVETIDDLNQKTLEKASFRRKTAQKWTNSIGSGTKLTKQVKLLHLDKKPFKKQKQIYYFDVVRFFIAELSATILLFYFEFIAEALNLILSRGFRYFLYAFMAAFVVTFGYKLYKAVILYMRYGYLYKKIKKMGLVILYSLDELGYINTKMNDIIVESQQLNKGNVVCTLVGASNYENSLFSKALTELLEPIDSPRYLIIKTSIFRRHLNVENFYAVPEVFGDKKENALVFKKYWSQYMGRNKLVYTRQVDGRKLLLKARLFHVYNAFQEVTKEVIVWK
;
A
#
# COMPACT_ATOMS: atom_id res chain seq x y z
N MET A 1 43.06 22.91 8.03
CA MET A 1 41.67 23.27 7.99
C MET A 1 41.21 23.18 6.56
N LEU A 2 40.12 22.50 6.26
CA LEU A 2 39.54 22.40 4.94
C LEU A 2 38.53 23.56 4.78
N GLN A 3 38.65 24.36 3.73
CA GLN A 3 37.87 25.59 3.58
C GLN A 3 36.87 25.56 2.38
N SER A 4 36.91 24.49 1.58
CA SER A 4 36.05 24.39 0.41
C SER A 4 35.48 22.99 0.22
N LEU A 5 34.36 22.89 -0.49
CA LEU A 5 33.75 21.60 -0.85
C LEU A 5 34.68 20.71 -1.68
N ASP A 6 35.64 21.29 -2.39
CA ASP A 6 36.61 20.56 -3.21
C ASP A 6 37.66 19.81 -2.38
N ASP A 7 37.88 20.23 -1.13
CA ASP A 7 38.80 19.61 -0.21
C ASP A 7 38.25 18.35 0.44
N LEU A 8 36.92 18.17 0.39
CA LEU A 8 36.24 17.02 0.96
C LEU A 8 36.53 15.77 0.13
N LYS A 9 36.82 14.65 0.82
CA LYS A 9 37.01 13.35 0.19
C LYS A 9 36.55 12.25 1.12
N PHE A 10 35.65 11.38 0.62
CA PHE A 10 35.27 10.21 1.36
C PHE A 10 36.49 9.29 1.59
N ILE A 11 36.74 8.95 2.83
CA ILE A 11 38.00 8.31 3.25
C ILE A 11 37.95 6.77 3.22
N PHE A 12 36.76 6.18 3.02
CA PHE A 12 36.57 4.75 2.95
C PHE A 12 36.26 4.29 1.51
N PRO A 13 36.41 2.99 1.21
CA PRO A 13 35.96 2.46 -0.07
C PRO A 13 34.43 2.53 -0.18
N TRP A 14 33.95 2.90 -1.37
CA TRP A 14 32.53 2.85 -1.69
C TRP A 14 32.07 1.40 -1.77
N ARG A 15 30.88 1.14 -1.22
CA ARG A 15 30.19 -0.13 -1.43
C ARG A 15 29.76 -0.26 -2.88
N SER A 16 29.61 -1.51 -3.39
CA SER A 16 29.34 -1.73 -4.82
C SER A 16 28.08 -1.00 -5.29
N TYR A 17 26.97 -1.11 -4.56
CA TYR A 17 25.71 -0.45 -4.89
C TYR A 17 25.79 1.09 -4.81
N GLN A 18 26.57 1.65 -3.87
CA GLN A 18 26.81 3.10 -3.80
C GLN A 18 27.67 3.58 -4.99
N SER A 19 28.70 2.80 -5.32
CA SER A 19 29.59 3.10 -6.46
C SER A 19 28.81 3.07 -7.78
N GLU A 20 27.91 2.12 -7.95
CA GLU A 20 27.06 1.99 -9.15
C GLU A 20 26.11 3.19 -9.28
N LEU A 21 25.42 3.57 -8.21
CA LEU A 21 24.55 4.75 -8.17
C LEU A 21 25.32 6.03 -8.49
N LEU A 22 26.52 6.21 -7.90
CA LEU A 22 27.36 7.38 -8.13
C LEU A 22 27.93 7.46 -9.55
N LYS A 23 28.06 6.33 -10.29
CA LYS A 23 28.45 6.33 -11.70
C LYS A 23 27.38 6.92 -12.61
N HIS A 24 26.10 6.67 -12.29
CA HIS A 24 24.96 7.15 -13.07
C HIS A 24 24.45 8.53 -12.62
N PHE A 25 25.02 9.12 -11.58
CA PHE A 25 24.62 10.41 -11.01
C PHE A 25 24.42 11.52 -12.05
N ASN A 26 25.38 11.69 -12.99
CA ASN A 26 25.32 12.78 -13.97
C ASN A 26 24.15 12.63 -14.96
N SER A 27 23.69 11.42 -15.23
CA SER A 27 22.53 11.18 -16.09
C SER A 27 21.22 11.44 -15.36
N HIS A 28 21.17 11.18 -14.06
CA HIS A 28 19.98 11.35 -13.25
C HIS A 28 19.72 12.83 -12.89
N ILE A 29 20.76 13.62 -12.64
CA ILE A 29 20.62 15.02 -12.22
C ILE A 29 20.30 16.00 -13.37
N SER A 30 20.09 15.51 -14.58
CA SER A 30 19.87 16.33 -15.79
C SER A 30 18.60 17.19 -15.75
N ASP A 31 17.60 16.80 -14.95
CA ASP A 31 16.35 17.54 -14.73
C ASP A 31 16.35 18.36 -13.43
N ASN A 32 17.53 18.54 -12.80
CA ASN A 32 17.74 19.19 -11.51
C ASN A 32 17.11 18.44 -10.32
N HIS A 33 16.74 17.16 -10.47
CA HIS A 33 16.25 16.31 -9.40
C HIS A 33 17.15 15.08 -9.26
N PHE A 34 17.29 14.63 -8.02
CA PHE A 34 17.94 13.35 -7.72
C PHE A 34 17.23 12.70 -6.54
N HIS A 35 16.40 11.73 -6.82
CA HIS A 35 15.54 11.08 -5.84
C HIS A 35 15.94 9.61 -5.65
N VAL A 36 16.50 9.30 -4.48
CA VAL A 36 16.99 7.97 -4.14
C VAL A 36 16.21 7.34 -3.01
N ILE A 37 15.72 6.11 -3.26
CA ILE A 37 15.19 5.24 -2.22
C ILE A 37 16.36 4.43 -1.66
N ALA A 38 16.64 4.61 -0.37
CA ALA A 38 17.75 3.95 0.29
C ALA A 38 17.31 3.41 1.66
N PRO A 39 17.23 2.07 1.87
CA PRO A 39 16.80 1.48 3.12
C PRO A 39 17.65 1.94 4.32
N PRO A 40 17.16 1.82 5.56
CA PRO A 40 17.97 2.07 6.75
C PRO A 40 19.24 1.20 6.73
N GLY A 41 20.39 1.79 7.04
CA GLY A 41 21.70 1.08 7.01
C GLY A 41 22.45 1.17 5.68
N SER A 42 21.85 1.69 4.61
CA SER A 42 22.48 1.84 3.29
C SER A 42 23.51 2.97 3.19
N GLY A 43 23.65 3.82 4.21
CA GLY A 43 24.58 4.96 4.19
C GLY A 43 24.04 6.20 3.48
N LYS A 44 22.73 6.47 3.53
CA LYS A 44 22.06 7.64 2.92
C LYS A 44 22.79 8.97 3.16
N THR A 45 23.13 9.25 4.41
CA THR A 45 23.80 10.51 4.80
C THR A 45 25.16 10.67 4.10
N ILE A 46 25.93 9.59 4.02
CA ILE A 46 27.25 9.58 3.34
C ILE A 46 27.07 9.78 1.84
N LEU A 47 26.08 9.11 1.25
CA LEU A 47 25.72 9.28 -0.15
C LEU A 47 25.29 10.73 -0.45
N GLY A 48 24.47 11.31 0.42
CA GLY A 48 24.02 12.71 0.28
C GLY A 48 25.19 13.70 0.37
N LEU A 49 26.13 13.49 1.30
CA LEU A 49 27.35 14.33 1.39
C LEU A 49 28.21 14.22 0.14
N GLU A 50 28.35 13.02 -0.43
CA GLU A 50 29.10 12.86 -1.70
C GLU A 50 28.40 13.53 -2.88
N ILE A 51 27.08 13.54 -2.93
CA ILE A 51 26.30 14.24 -3.94
C ILE A 51 26.52 15.75 -3.82
N VAL A 52 26.46 16.31 -2.59
CA VAL A 52 26.77 17.72 -2.31
C VAL A 52 28.18 18.08 -2.82
N ARG A 53 29.15 17.23 -2.49
CA ARG A 53 30.54 17.39 -2.97
C ARG A 53 30.64 17.38 -4.50
N LYS A 54 29.92 16.48 -5.17
CA LYS A 54 29.91 16.37 -6.65
C LYS A 54 29.25 17.57 -7.32
N LEU A 55 28.18 18.10 -6.73
CA LEU A 55 27.48 19.28 -7.25
C LEU A 55 28.32 20.58 -7.11
N ARG A 56 29.18 20.68 -6.10
CA ARG A 56 30.01 21.84 -5.82
C ARG A 56 29.23 23.16 -5.70
N LYS A 57 28.03 23.07 -5.15
CA LYS A 57 27.10 24.19 -4.97
C LYS A 57 26.81 24.39 -3.50
N LYS A 58 26.58 25.65 -3.09
CA LYS A 58 26.14 25.94 -1.73
C LYS A 58 24.83 25.23 -1.47
N THR A 59 24.79 24.49 -0.37
CA THR A 59 23.74 23.49 -0.09
C THR A 59 23.07 23.76 1.22
N LEU A 60 21.73 23.69 1.22
CA LEU A 60 20.90 23.56 2.42
C LEU A 60 20.46 22.11 2.60
N VAL A 61 20.90 21.49 3.70
CA VAL A 61 20.48 20.14 4.10
C VAL A 61 19.35 20.26 5.13
N LEU A 62 18.21 19.63 4.84
CA LEU A 62 17.03 19.67 5.69
C LEU A 62 16.73 18.28 6.27
N ALA A 63 16.70 18.20 7.58
CA ALA A 63 16.41 16.99 8.33
C ALA A 63 15.10 17.09 9.12
N PRO A 64 14.41 15.98 9.44
CA PRO A 64 13.16 16.01 10.21
C PRO A 64 13.36 16.37 11.68
N THR A 65 14.52 16.05 12.27
CA THR A 65 14.82 16.26 13.68
C THR A 65 16.22 16.83 13.90
N LEU A 66 16.45 17.45 15.05
CA LEU A 66 17.77 17.96 15.43
C LEU A 66 18.81 16.84 15.54
N THR A 67 18.42 15.67 15.98
CA THR A 67 19.30 14.50 16.11
C THR A 67 19.83 14.08 14.73
N ILE A 68 18.95 13.95 13.73
CA ILE A 68 19.35 13.58 12.36
C ILE A 68 20.17 14.71 11.72
N ARG A 69 19.81 15.98 11.95
CA ARG A 69 20.62 17.12 11.51
C ARG A 69 22.07 17.04 12.04
N ASN A 70 22.25 16.77 13.34
CA ASN A 70 23.59 16.67 13.93
C ASN A 70 24.35 15.44 13.40
N GLN A 71 23.67 14.35 13.08
CA GLN A 71 24.31 13.19 12.43
C GLN A 71 24.92 13.51 11.06
N TRP A 72 24.35 14.45 10.31
CA TRP A 72 24.94 14.91 9.06
C TRP A 72 26.30 15.58 9.27
N GLU A 73 26.39 16.44 10.25
CA GLU A 73 27.66 17.10 10.63
C GLU A 73 28.67 16.09 11.16
N ASP A 74 28.28 15.22 12.12
CA ASP A 74 29.15 14.15 12.64
C ASP A 74 29.72 13.27 11.52
N ARG A 75 28.90 12.93 10.50
CA ARG A 75 29.33 12.12 9.36
C ARG A 75 30.25 12.89 8.41
N LEU A 76 29.98 14.19 8.19
CA LEU A 76 30.86 15.04 7.43
C LEU A 76 32.26 15.05 8.05
N GLN A 77 32.38 15.35 9.34
CA GLN A 77 33.65 15.42 10.05
C GLN A 77 34.35 14.07 10.13
N SER A 78 33.60 12.97 10.40
CA SER A 78 34.19 11.64 10.62
C SER A 78 34.62 10.94 9.34
N PHE A 79 33.96 11.19 8.21
CA PHE A 79 34.12 10.37 7.01
C PHE A 79 34.67 11.13 5.79
N PHE A 80 34.72 12.48 5.82
CA PHE A 80 35.17 13.27 4.67
C PHE A 80 36.41 14.12 4.95
N THR A 81 36.91 14.22 6.18
CA THR A 81 37.91 15.23 6.56
C THR A 81 39.22 14.67 7.11
N LYS A 82 39.66 13.48 6.89
CA LYS A 82 40.98 12.89 7.27
C LYS A 82 41.73 13.64 8.40
N ASN A 83 41.24 13.69 9.61
CA ASN A 83 41.82 14.34 10.78
C ASN A 83 42.00 15.88 10.67
N CYS A 84 41.32 16.52 9.77
CA CYS A 84 41.19 17.97 9.66
C CYS A 84 39.76 18.41 9.84
N ASP A 85 39.50 19.48 10.56
CA ASP A 85 38.14 20.02 10.71
C ASP A 85 37.72 20.77 9.44
N PHE A 86 36.47 20.55 9.00
CA PHE A 86 35.82 21.35 7.96
C PHE A 86 34.99 22.46 8.61
N GLU A 87 35.31 23.72 8.34
CA GLU A 87 34.68 24.86 9.00
C GLU A 87 33.64 25.58 8.13
N ALA A 88 33.60 25.27 6.82
CA ALA A 88 32.69 25.92 5.90
C ALA A 88 31.23 25.36 5.99
N PHE A 89 30.72 25.17 7.22
CA PHE A 89 29.33 24.79 7.47
C PHE A 89 28.66 25.71 8.49
N SER A 90 27.31 25.71 8.50
CA SER A 90 26.49 26.48 9.45
C SER A 90 25.27 25.70 9.91
N PHE A 91 24.78 26.01 11.11
CA PHE A 91 23.48 25.61 11.60
C PHE A 91 22.45 26.74 11.59
N ASP A 92 22.90 27.95 11.27
CA ASP A 92 22.06 29.14 11.24
C ASP A 92 21.59 29.47 9.82
N LEU A 93 20.28 29.43 9.61
CA LEU A 93 19.67 29.80 8.33
C LEU A 93 19.87 31.26 7.95
N LYS A 94 20.08 32.14 8.97
CA LYS A 94 20.34 33.59 8.74
C LYS A 94 21.74 33.87 8.24
N SER A 95 22.68 33.00 8.56
CA SER A 95 24.10 33.09 8.19
C SER A 95 24.56 31.79 7.52
N PRO A 96 24.04 31.48 6.30
CA PRO A 96 24.37 30.25 5.61
C PRO A 96 25.82 30.20 5.14
N SER A 97 26.41 28.99 5.18
CA SER A 97 27.75 28.68 4.69
C SER A 97 27.71 27.78 3.44
N ASP A 98 28.81 27.15 3.07
CA ASP A 98 28.86 26.24 1.92
C ASP A 98 27.92 25.05 2.12
N ILE A 99 27.87 24.51 3.36
CA ILE A 99 26.87 23.55 3.75
C ILE A 99 26.11 24.11 4.96
N THR A 100 24.81 24.26 4.85
CA THR A 100 23.97 24.69 5.95
C THR A 100 23.05 23.53 6.38
N PHE A 101 23.17 23.11 7.64
CA PHE A 101 22.34 22.03 8.21
C PHE A 101 21.18 22.63 9.02
N SER A 102 19.96 22.29 8.65
CA SER A 102 18.78 22.78 9.35
C SER A 102 17.69 21.71 9.46
N THR A 103 16.58 22.06 10.09
CA THR A 103 15.38 21.19 10.13
C THR A 103 14.25 21.79 9.30
N TYR A 104 13.31 20.94 8.83
CA TYR A 104 12.09 21.42 8.17
C TYR A 104 11.31 22.40 9.03
N GLN A 105 11.29 22.18 10.35
CA GLN A 105 10.62 23.07 11.28
C GLN A 105 11.30 24.44 11.37
N SER A 106 12.63 24.49 11.44
CA SER A 106 13.40 25.73 11.45
C SER A 106 13.25 26.51 10.15
N LEU A 107 13.26 25.83 9.00
CA LEU A 107 13.00 26.45 7.70
C LEU A 107 11.59 27.09 7.66
N HIS A 108 10.57 26.38 8.14
CA HIS A 108 9.21 26.90 8.19
C HIS A 108 9.09 28.11 9.15
N ALA A 109 9.76 28.09 10.29
CA ALA A 109 9.82 29.22 11.19
C ALA A 109 10.50 30.43 10.52
N PHE A 110 11.60 30.20 9.81
CA PHE A 110 12.30 31.22 9.06
C PHE A 110 11.44 31.78 7.91
N TYR A 111 10.75 30.92 7.14
CA TYR A 111 9.80 31.33 6.10
C TYR A 111 8.73 32.29 6.61
N LYS A 112 8.24 32.10 7.82
CA LYS A 112 7.22 32.96 8.46
C LYS A 112 7.73 34.35 8.84
N THR A 113 9.03 34.57 8.87
CA THR A 113 9.60 35.91 9.16
C THR A 113 9.55 36.85 7.96
N PHE A 114 9.27 36.35 6.76
CA PHE A 114 9.15 37.13 5.55
C PHE A 114 7.70 37.52 5.29
N GLU A 115 7.45 38.82 5.09
CA GLU A 115 6.12 39.32 4.73
C GLU A 115 5.78 39.00 3.26
N ASN A 116 6.80 39.00 2.39
CA ASN A 116 6.68 38.73 0.96
C ASN A 116 7.44 37.45 0.59
N LYS A 117 6.81 36.58 -0.19
CA LYS A 117 7.42 35.34 -0.70
C LYS A 117 8.61 35.58 -1.64
N ASN A 118 8.60 36.70 -2.35
CA ASN A 118 9.73 37.06 -3.21
C ASN A 118 10.97 37.34 -2.39
N ASP A 119 10.85 38.00 -1.22
CA ASP A 119 11.99 38.33 -0.34
C ASP A 119 12.59 37.04 0.25
N TYR A 120 11.76 36.05 0.55
CA TYR A 120 12.19 34.72 0.94
C TYR A 120 13.05 34.05 -0.14
N TYR A 121 12.61 34.05 -1.39
CA TYR A 121 13.41 33.53 -2.51
C TYR A 121 14.68 34.34 -2.74
N GLN A 122 14.63 35.70 -2.71
CA GLN A 122 15.78 36.57 -2.89
C GLN A 122 16.87 36.34 -1.84
N PHE A 123 16.50 36.01 -0.62
CA PHE A 123 17.44 35.61 0.42
C PHE A 123 18.32 34.44 -0.02
N PHE A 124 17.74 33.35 -0.52
CA PHE A 124 18.48 32.17 -0.98
C PHE A 124 19.35 32.49 -2.20
N LYS A 125 18.83 33.29 -3.11
CA LYS A 125 19.57 33.76 -4.29
C LYS A 125 20.78 34.62 -3.92
N THR A 126 20.63 35.56 -3.00
CA THR A 126 21.72 36.45 -2.54
C THR A 126 22.85 35.66 -1.87
N HIS A 127 22.52 34.60 -1.16
CA HIS A 127 23.50 33.73 -0.50
C HIS A 127 24.03 32.63 -1.40
N ASN A 128 23.60 32.58 -2.68
CA ASN A 128 24.00 31.57 -3.68
C ASN A 128 23.72 30.13 -3.25
N ILE A 129 22.61 29.90 -2.51
CA ILE A 129 22.17 28.53 -2.19
C ILE A 129 21.47 27.98 -3.42
N GLU A 130 22.06 26.97 -4.03
CA GLU A 130 21.57 26.36 -5.29
C GLU A 130 21.12 24.91 -5.12
N THR A 131 21.45 24.25 -4.00
CA THR A 131 21.11 22.85 -3.74
C THR A 131 20.27 22.72 -2.46
N LEU A 132 19.19 21.94 -2.55
CA LEU A 132 18.35 21.56 -1.42
C LEU A 132 18.40 20.04 -1.24
N VAL A 133 18.94 19.58 -0.11
CA VAL A 133 18.95 18.16 0.25
C VAL A 133 17.83 17.91 1.25
N LEU A 134 16.90 17.05 0.88
CA LEU A 134 15.72 16.67 1.66
C LEU A 134 15.93 15.28 2.25
N ASP A 135 16.41 15.23 3.50
CA ASP A 135 16.57 13.94 4.19
C ASP A 135 15.25 13.48 4.81
N GLU A 136 14.95 12.19 4.67
CA GLU A 136 13.68 11.58 5.05
C GLU A 136 12.47 12.40 4.54
N ALA A 137 12.50 12.72 3.25
CA ALA A 137 11.54 13.61 2.57
C ALA A 137 10.06 13.20 2.73
N HIS A 138 9.79 11.94 3.09
CA HIS A 138 8.47 11.44 3.40
C HIS A 138 7.82 12.06 4.67
N HIS A 139 8.62 12.71 5.55
CA HIS A 139 8.11 13.44 6.71
C HIS A 139 7.53 14.83 6.39
N LEU A 140 7.57 15.26 5.13
CA LEU A 140 7.10 16.58 4.71
C LEU A 140 5.63 16.82 5.03
N LYS A 141 5.38 17.73 5.96
CA LYS A 141 4.03 18.25 6.27
C LYS A 141 3.62 19.30 5.23
N ASN A 142 2.33 19.52 5.05
CA ASN A 142 1.82 20.52 4.09
C ASN A 142 2.44 21.91 4.24
N ALA A 143 2.66 22.38 5.49
CA ALA A 143 3.28 23.68 5.74
C ALA A 143 4.75 23.74 5.27
N TRP A 144 5.51 22.67 5.48
CA TRP A 144 6.91 22.57 5.04
C TRP A 144 7.00 22.42 3.53
N TRP A 145 6.09 21.62 2.96
CA TRP A 145 5.97 21.47 1.51
C TRP A 145 5.75 22.81 0.81
N ASN A 146 4.87 23.68 1.36
CA ASN A 146 4.60 25.00 0.79
C ASN A 146 5.86 25.87 0.75
N CYS A 147 6.66 25.89 1.84
CA CYS A 147 7.91 26.67 1.89
C CYS A 147 8.90 26.23 0.78
N LEU A 148 9.04 24.93 0.57
CA LEU A 148 9.93 24.35 -0.43
C LEU A 148 9.40 24.56 -1.85
N MET A 149 8.10 24.45 -2.06
CA MET A 149 7.49 24.70 -3.37
C MET A 149 7.56 26.17 -3.78
N ASP A 150 7.51 27.09 -2.81
CA ASP A 150 7.70 28.52 -3.12
C ASP A 150 9.14 28.79 -3.58
N LEU A 151 10.15 28.12 -3.04
CA LEU A 151 11.53 28.18 -3.57
C LEU A 151 11.61 27.56 -4.98
N LYS A 152 11.09 26.35 -5.14
CA LYS A 152 11.14 25.63 -6.43
C LYS A 152 10.43 26.36 -7.57
N ARG A 153 9.33 27.07 -7.29
CA ARG A 153 8.57 27.82 -8.32
C ARG A 153 9.24 29.10 -8.75
N ASN A 154 10.04 29.74 -7.87
CA ASN A 154 10.64 31.03 -8.14
C ASN A 154 12.13 30.94 -8.55
N GLY A 155 12.74 29.75 -8.45
CA GLY A 155 14.13 29.52 -8.78
C GLY A 155 14.46 28.12 -9.26
N GLU A 156 15.64 28.00 -9.86
CA GLU A 156 16.22 26.73 -10.28
C GLU A 156 17.12 26.21 -9.15
N PHE A 157 16.66 25.14 -8.47
CA PHE A 157 17.41 24.46 -7.42
C PHE A 157 17.64 23.00 -7.81
N TYR A 158 18.82 22.50 -7.49
CA TYR A 158 19.06 21.07 -7.46
C TYR A 158 18.35 20.47 -6.24
N MET A 159 17.39 19.60 -6.50
CA MET A 159 16.58 18.92 -5.45
C MET A 159 17.10 17.51 -5.24
N VAL A 160 17.72 17.24 -4.11
CA VAL A 160 18.22 15.91 -3.73
C VAL A 160 17.32 15.34 -2.65
N ALA A 161 16.49 14.35 -2.99
CA ALA A 161 15.60 13.70 -2.05
C ALA A 161 16.14 12.32 -1.65
N LEU A 162 16.34 12.13 -0.36
CA LEU A 162 16.81 10.88 0.22
C LEU A 162 15.75 10.34 1.17
N THR A 163 15.29 9.13 0.92
CA THR A 163 14.25 8.50 1.76
C THR A 163 14.45 7.01 1.88
N ALA A 164 13.99 6.44 2.99
CA ALA A 164 13.90 4.98 3.09
C ALA A 164 12.74 4.43 2.28
N THR A 165 11.67 5.21 2.14
CA THR A 165 10.45 4.82 1.43
C THR A 165 9.60 6.05 1.12
N PRO A 166 9.12 6.23 -0.11
CA PRO A 166 8.11 7.24 -0.41
C PRO A 166 6.80 6.98 0.35
N PRO A 167 5.95 7.99 0.56
CA PRO A 167 4.72 7.87 1.35
C PRO A 167 3.58 7.20 0.55
N TYR A 168 3.78 5.98 0.06
CA TYR A 168 2.81 5.25 -0.78
C TYR A 168 1.49 4.89 -0.07
N ASP A 169 1.48 4.89 1.26
CA ASP A 169 0.30 4.66 2.10
C ASP A 169 -0.55 5.92 2.37
N SER A 170 -0.07 7.08 1.91
CA SER A 170 -0.77 8.36 2.01
C SER A 170 -1.87 8.51 0.95
N SER A 171 -2.66 9.58 1.05
CA SER A 171 -3.67 9.91 0.04
C SER A 171 -3.02 10.21 -1.32
N ARG A 172 -3.75 9.94 -2.41
CA ARG A 172 -3.26 10.23 -3.78
C ARG A 172 -2.76 11.68 -3.94
N GLY A 173 -3.43 12.64 -3.29
CA GLY A 173 -3.02 14.05 -3.32
C GLY A 173 -1.70 14.31 -2.59
N GLU A 174 -1.44 13.63 -1.49
CA GLU A 174 -0.18 13.75 -0.75
C GLU A 174 0.97 13.08 -1.51
N VAL A 175 0.74 11.91 -2.07
CA VAL A 175 1.71 11.22 -2.94
C VAL A 175 2.07 12.09 -4.14
N SER A 176 1.07 12.69 -4.81
CA SER A 176 1.32 13.61 -5.93
C SER A 176 2.14 14.84 -5.51
N LYS A 177 1.84 15.45 -4.36
CA LYS A 177 2.62 16.57 -3.82
C LYS A 177 4.07 16.17 -3.54
N TYR A 178 4.29 14.99 -2.99
CA TYR A 178 5.61 14.47 -2.71
C TYR A 178 6.46 14.36 -4.00
N PHE A 179 5.93 13.68 -5.03
CA PHE A 179 6.65 13.55 -6.30
C PHE A 179 6.77 14.86 -7.08
N THR A 180 5.82 15.80 -6.94
CA THR A 180 5.94 17.15 -7.51
C THR A 180 7.15 17.90 -6.95
N LEU A 181 7.49 17.71 -5.67
CA LEU A 181 8.64 18.34 -5.04
C LEU A 181 9.95 17.58 -5.30
N CYS A 182 9.95 16.27 -5.03
CA CYS A 182 11.15 15.43 -5.02
C CYS A 182 11.59 14.93 -6.40
N GLY A 183 10.70 15.00 -7.40
CA GLY A 183 10.93 14.33 -8.68
C GLY A 183 10.55 12.84 -8.64
N ASP A 184 10.61 12.19 -9.79
CA ASP A 184 10.45 10.74 -9.89
C ASP A 184 11.66 10.02 -9.26
N VAL A 185 11.51 8.72 -8.93
CA VAL A 185 12.60 7.94 -8.32
C VAL A 185 13.65 7.61 -9.39
N ASP A 186 14.85 8.13 -9.22
CA ASP A 186 15.98 7.86 -10.12
C ASP A 186 16.64 6.52 -9.87
N ASP A 187 16.82 6.18 -8.59
CA ASP A 187 17.44 4.91 -8.24
C ASP A 187 16.98 4.39 -6.88
N GLU A 188 17.10 3.07 -6.68
CA GLU A 188 16.71 2.37 -5.47
C GLU A 188 17.79 1.38 -5.04
N ILE A 189 18.30 1.55 -3.81
CA ILE A 189 19.20 0.58 -3.20
C ILE A 189 18.37 -0.60 -2.69
N ALA A 190 18.63 -1.77 -3.23
CA ALA A 190 17.85 -2.96 -2.93
C ALA A 190 18.28 -3.62 -1.61
N VAL A 191 17.30 -4.03 -0.78
CA VAL A 191 17.57 -4.79 0.44
C VAL A 191 18.41 -6.07 0.19
N PRO A 192 18.16 -6.86 -0.88
CA PRO A 192 19.00 -8.02 -1.19
C PRO A 192 20.48 -7.69 -1.41
N ASP A 193 20.80 -6.54 -2.01
CA ASP A 193 22.20 -6.11 -2.19
C ASP A 193 22.87 -5.84 -0.84
N LEU A 194 22.17 -5.19 0.07
CA LEU A 194 22.66 -4.92 1.42
C LEU A 194 22.89 -6.21 2.23
N VAL A 195 22.03 -7.22 2.05
CA VAL A 195 22.22 -8.54 2.69
C VAL A 195 23.38 -9.30 2.04
N ARG A 196 23.54 -9.21 0.71
CA ARG A 196 24.64 -9.81 -0.04
C ARG A 196 26.00 -9.25 0.39
N GLU A 197 26.10 -7.95 0.58
CA GLU A 197 27.32 -7.27 1.05
C GLU A 197 27.49 -7.32 2.56
N SER A 198 26.59 -8.00 3.26
CA SER A 198 26.61 -8.14 4.72
C SER A 198 26.48 -6.81 5.48
N ASP A 199 25.81 -5.82 4.91
CA ASP A 199 25.43 -4.58 5.60
C ASP A 199 24.15 -4.73 6.39
N LEU A 200 23.28 -5.65 5.96
CA LEU A 200 22.10 -6.10 6.68
C LEU A 200 22.22 -7.61 6.96
N CYS A 201 21.64 -8.04 8.07
CA CYS A 201 21.55 -9.46 8.40
C CYS A 201 20.36 -10.13 7.67
N PRO A 202 20.42 -11.44 7.40
CA PRO A 202 19.26 -12.21 7.00
C PRO A 202 18.12 -12.04 8.00
N HIS A 203 16.89 -11.85 7.52
CA HIS A 203 15.75 -11.55 8.36
C HIS A 203 14.45 -12.12 7.80
N GLN A 204 13.44 -12.22 8.67
CA GLN A 204 12.11 -12.65 8.30
C GLN A 204 11.06 -11.83 9.06
N ASP A 205 10.03 -11.39 8.35
CA ASP A 205 8.83 -10.83 8.96
C ASP A 205 7.86 -11.95 9.29
N PHE A 206 7.28 -11.91 10.48
CA PHE A 206 6.27 -12.82 10.97
C PHE A 206 5.04 -12.03 11.39
N VAL A 207 3.87 -12.63 11.21
CA VAL A 207 2.61 -12.06 11.68
C VAL A 207 2.04 -13.00 12.72
N TYR A 208 1.69 -12.46 13.87
CA TYR A 208 1.00 -13.17 14.94
C TYR A 208 -0.41 -12.62 15.07
N PHE A 209 -1.41 -13.48 14.96
CA PHE A 209 -2.81 -13.10 14.98
C PHE A 209 -3.36 -13.22 16.39
N SER A 210 -3.89 -12.12 16.94
CA SER A 210 -4.58 -12.10 18.22
C SER A 210 -6.08 -12.35 18.02
N LYS A 211 -6.70 -13.08 18.93
CA LYS A 211 -8.16 -13.24 18.98
C LYS A 211 -8.75 -12.14 19.85
N PRO A 212 -9.77 -11.40 19.40
CA PRO A 212 -10.44 -10.43 20.26
C PRO A 212 -11.10 -11.12 21.46
N GLU A 213 -11.25 -10.39 22.57
CA GLU A 213 -11.96 -10.87 23.75
C GLU A 213 -13.48 -10.86 23.53
N ASP A 214 -14.23 -11.65 24.33
CA ASP A 214 -15.68 -11.80 24.17
C ASP A 214 -16.43 -10.47 24.18
N LEU A 215 -16.00 -9.51 24.99
CA LEU A 215 -16.58 -8.17 25.03
C LEU A 215 -16.37 -7.41 23.70
N GLU A 216 -15.20 -7.56 23.10
CA GLU A 216 -14.88 -6.95 21.81
C GLU A 216 -15.67 -7.61 20.67
N ILE A 217 -15.81 -8.96 20.72
CA ILE A 217 -16.62 -9.72 19.76
C ILE A 217 -18.09 -9.27 19.82
N ASN A 218 -18.65 -9.20 21.01
CA ASN A 218 -20.04 -8.75 21.21
C ASN A 218 -20.23 -7.32 20.69
N PHE A 219 -19.30 -6.42 20.97
CA PHE A 219 -19.35 -5.05 20.47
C PHE A 219 -19.35 -4.98 18.93
N ILE A 220 -18.49 -5.79 18.27
CA ILE A 220 -18.41 -5.85 16.81
C ILE A 220 -19.70 -6.40 16.21
N VAL A 221 -20.23 -7.51 16.77
CA VAL A 221 -21.45 -8.15 16.31
C VAL A 221 -22.65 -7.23 16.46
N ASP A 222 -22.79 -6.56 17.61
CA ASP A 222 -23.89 -5.61 17.86
C ASP A 222 -23.80 -4.39 16.93
N TYR A 223 -22.58 -3.87 16.69
CA TYR A 223 -22.39 -2.81 15.72
C TYR A 223 -22.85 -3.23 14.31
N ARG A 224 -22.46 -4.42 13.86
CA ARG A 224 -22.84 -4.93 12.53
C ARG A 224 -24.35 -5.18 12.44
N ARG A 225 -24.97 -5.68 13.51
CA ARG A 225 -26.43 -5.87 13.58
C ARG A 225 -27.16 -4.54 13.47
N ASN A 226 -26.79 -3.55 14.26
CA ASN A 226 -27.42 -2.23 14.24
C ASN A 226 -27.35 -1.55 12.86
N ILE A 227 -26.25 -1.81 12.11
CA ILE A 227 -26.10 -1.31 10.74
C ILE A 227 -27.00 -2.08 9.77
N ALA A 228 -27.15 -3.39 9.92
CA ALA A 228 -28.04 -4.20 9.10
C ALA A 228 -29.50 -3.78 9.34
N ASP A 229 -29.90 -3.62 10.58
CA ASP A 229 -31.24 -3.16 10.97
C ASP A 229 -31.51 -1.76 10.38
N PHE A 230 -30.57 -0.83 10.52
CA PHE A 230 -30.71 0.51 9.91
C PHE A 230 -30.88 0.47 8.39
N LYS A 231 -30.16 -0.42 7.71
CA LYS A 231 -30.28 -0.60 6.25
C LYS A 231 -31.67 -1.10 5.88
N ASP A 232 -32.18 -2.09 6.61
CA ASP A 232 -33.47 -2.69 6.35
C ASP A 232 -34.61 -1.71 6.68
N ASP A 233 -34.53 -0.98 7.80
CA ASP A 233 -35.42 0.13 8.15
C ASP A 233 -35.46 1.19 7.03
N LEU A 234 -34.30 1.55 6.48
CA LEU A 234 -34.21 2.59 5.44
C LEU A 234 -34.88 2.15 4.13
N VAL A 235 -34.81 0.87 3.78
CA VAL A 235 -35.46 0.30 2.57
C VAL A 235 -36.97 0.26 2.74
N GLU A 236 -37.48 0.13 3.97
CA GLU A 236 -38.92 0.13 4.29
C GLU A 236 -39.48 1.55 4.57
N ASP A 237 -38.61 2.55 4.76
CA ASP A 237 -39.02 3.94 5.08
C ASP A 237 -39.72 4.60 3.88
N LYS A 238 -41.04 4.62 3.91
CA LYS A 238 -41.89 5.27 2.86
C LYS A 238 -41.60 6.76 2.71
N ALA A 239 -41.21 7.45 3.80
CA ALA A 239 -40.89 8.88 3.74
C ALA A 239 -39.59 9.09 2.97
N PHE A 240 -38.58 8.27 3.22
CA PHE A 240 -37.31 8.33 2.49
C PHE A 240 -37.47 7.95 1.00
N ILE A 241 -38.26 6.92 0.73
CA ILE A 241 -38.60 6.51 -0.65
C ILE A 241 -39.27 7.65 -1.40
N ASN A 242 -40.29 8.28 -0.81
CA ASN A 242 -41.00 9.41 -1.42
C ASN A 242 -40.09 10.64 -1.58
N PHE A 243 -39.22 10.91 -0.61
CA PHE A 243 -38.23 11.96 -0.72
C PHE A 243 -37.30 11.76 -1.94
N LEU A 244 -36.79 10.53 -2.15
CA LEU A 244 -35.90 10.23 -3.28
C LEU A 244 -36.66 10.23 -4.63
N GLN A 245 -37.91 9.82 -4.67
CA GLN A 245 -38.72 9.92 -5.89
C GLN A 245 -38.98 11.37 -6.31
N ASN A 246 -39.05 12.31 -5.35
CA ASN A 246 -39.16 13.75 -5.59
C ASN A 246 -37.83 14.46 -5.76
N HIS A 247 -36.70 13.76 -5.54
CA HIS A 247 -35.38 14.34 -5.70
C HIS A 247 -35.17 14.82 -7.13
N ARG A 248 -34.57 16.02 -7.30
CA ARG A 248 -34.41 16.71 -8.59
C ARG A 248 -33.75 15.82 -9.67
N PHE A 249 -32.76 14.99 -9.31
CA PHE A 249 -32.07 14.09 -10.24
C PHE A 249 -32.96 12.90 -10.68
N TYR A 250 -33.87 12.45 -9.82
CA TYR A 250 -34.79 11.37 -10.17
C TYR A 250 -36.03 11.90 -10.90
N ASN A 251 -36.60 13.02 -10.47
CA ASN A 251 -37.84 13.57 -11.00
C ASN A 251 -37.62 14.20 -12.41
N ARG A 252 -36.55 15.02 -12.55
CA ARG A 252 -36.26 15.75 -13.81
C ARG A 252 -34.81 15.66 -14.21
N PRO A 253 -34.25 14.46 -14.47
CA PRO A 253 -32.82 14.27 -14.74
C PRO A 253 -32.31 15.05 -15.97
N GLU A 254 -33.16 15.33 -16.94
CA GLU A 254 -32.84 16.06 -18.18
C GLU A 254 -32.35 17.49 -17.92
N PHE A 255 -32.78 18.13 -16.84
CA PHE A 255 -32.36 19.48 -16.48
C PHE A 255 -31.05 19.52 -15.71
N TYR A 256 -30.58 18.37 -15.17
CA TYR A 256 -29.42 18.28 -14.29
C TYR A 256 -28.31 17.39 -14.84
N LEU A 257 -28.25 17.19 -16.16
CA LEU A 257 -27.31 16.27 -16.81
C LEU A 257 -25.86 16.56 -16.45
N ASP A 258 -25.43 17.81 -16.40
CA ASP A 258 -24.06 18.18 -16.07
C ASP A 258 -23.71 17.82 -14.62
N SER A 259 -24.60 18.05 -13.67
CA SER A 259 -24.43 17.67 -12.26
C SER A 259 -24.42 16.16 -12.11
N ILE A 260 -25.32 15.43 -12.77
CA ILE A 260 -25.37 13.96 -12.80
C ILE A 260 -24.08 13.40 -13.41
N TYR A 261 -23.55 13.98 -14.48
CA TYR A 261 -22.32 13.52 -15.11
C TYR A 261 -21.06 13.87 -14.31
N THR A 262 -21.13 14.86 -13.44
CA THR A 262 -20.06 15.19 -12.51
C THR A 262 -20.02 14.17 -11.37
N ASN A 263 -21.18 13.74 -10.85
CA ASN A 263 -21.31 12.76 -9.78
C ASN A 263 -22.31 11.65 -10.12
N THR A 264 -21.95 10.80 -11.06
CA THR A 264 -22.79 9.69 -11.52
C THR A 264 -23.05 8.63 -10.47
N ALA A 265 -22.12 8.45 -9.52
CA ALA A 265 -22.27 7.50 -8.42
C ALA A 265 -23.49 7.88 -7.54
N TYR A 266 -23.69 9.17 -7.31
CA TYR A 266 -24.85 9.66 -6.57
C TYR A 266 -26.18 9.33 -7.27
N PHE A 267 -26.31 9.66 -8.55
CA PHE A 267 -27.51 9.33 -9.32
C PHE A 267 -27.76 7.82 -9.40
N SER A 268 -26.67 7.04 -9.62
CA SER A 268 -26.75 5.58 -9.62
C SER A 268 -27.21 5.02 -8.27
N SER A 269 -26.75 5.58 -7.15
CA SER A 269 -27.15 5.14 -5.81
C SER A 269 -28.65 5.37 -5.55
N ILE A 270 -29.22 6.48 -6.05
CA ILE A 270 -30.66 6.76 -5.99
C ILE A 270 -31.42 5.67 -6.76
N LEU A 271 -31.01 5.35 -8.00
CA LEU A 271 -31.69 4.35 -8.81
C LEU A 271 -31.59 2.93 -8.22
N ILE A 272 -30.41 2.56 -7.71
CA ILE A 272 -30.17 1.25 -7.08
C ILE A 272 -30.98 1.12 -5.81
N PHE A 273 -31.06 2.16 -4.97
CA PHE A 273 -31.88 2.16 -3.77
C PHE A 273 -33.37 1.99 -4.12
N LEU A 274 -33.92 2.82 -5.00
CA LEU A 274 -35.32 2.75 -5.40
C LEU A 274 -35.67 1.39 -6.02
N ASN A 275 -34.78 0.81 -6.81
CA ASN A 275 -34.96 -0.56 -7.34
C ASN A 275 -34.94 -1.61 -6.20
N ALA A 276 -34.10 -1.46 -5.19
CA ALA A 276 -34.09 -2.35 -4.02
C ALA A 276 -35.37 -2.26 -3.18
N CYS A 277 -36.04 -1.09 -3.16
CA CYS A 277 -37.35 -0.88 -2.56
C CYS A 277 -38.51 -1.39 -3.45
N GLY A 278 -38.23 -2.10 -4.55
CA GLY A 278 -39.24 -2.67 -5.46
C GLY A 278 -39.84 -1.66 -6.45
N ILE A 279 -39.30 -0.45 -6.56
CA ILE A 279 -39.77 0.55 -7.50
C ILE A 279 -39.18 0.27 -8.88
N ARG A 280 -40.07 0.14 -9.86
CA ARG A 280 -39.65 -0.05 -11.26
C ARG A 280 -39.05 1.22 -11.82
N ILE A 281 -37.77 1.21 -12.17
CA ILE A 281 -37.08 2.35 -12.77
C ILE A 281 -37.47 2.49 -14.24
N GLU A 282 -37.88 3.69 -14.63
CA GLU A 282 -38.26 4.04 -16.02
C GLU A 282 -37.03 4.01 -16.94
N LYS A 283 -37.22 3.48 -18.16
CA LYS A 283 -36.12 3.37 -19.16
C LYS A 283 -35.46 4.72 -19.47
N GLN A 284 -36.22 5.80 -19.50
CA GLN A 284 -35.71 7.15 -19.78
C GLN A 284 -34.62 7.57 -18.76
N LYS A 285 -34.78 7.19 -17.47
CA LYS A 285 -33.80 7.48 -16.42
C LYS A 285 -32.52 6.69 -16.59
N LEU A 286 -32.62 5.47 -17.14
CA LEU A 286 -31.47 4.62 -17.45
C LEU A 286 -30.72 5.10 -18.71
N GLU A 287 -31.41 5.70 -19.67
CA GLU A 287 -30.79 6.32 -20.84
C GLU A 287 -29.86 7.50 -20.47
N VAL A 288 -30.12 8.20 -19.36
CA VAL A 288 -29.23 9.25 -18.81
C VAL A 288 -27.88 8.67 -18.47
N LEU A 289 -27.82 7.42 -17.96
CA LEU A 289 -26.57 6.71 -17.66
C LEU A 289 -25.94 6.04 -18.90
N GLY A 290 -26.53 6.21 -20.10
CA GLY A 290 -25.98 5.71 -21.35
C GLY A 290 -26.42 4.31 -21.74
N PHE A 291 -27.44 3.74 -21.09
CA PHE A 291 -28.04 2.46 -21.49
C PHE A 291 -28.92 2.64 -22.73
N TYR A 292 -28.95 1.65 -23.61
CA TYR A 292 -29.84 1.66 -24.79
C TYR A 292 -31.26 1.21 -24.43
N LYS A 293 -32.26 1.67 -25.19
CA LYS A 293 -33.69 1.36 -24.98
C LYS A 293 -34.03 -0.13 -24.87
N ASN A 294 -33.20 -1.00 -25.47
CA ASN A 294 -33.42 -2.45 -25.53
C ASN A 294 -32.46 -3.28 -24.66
N GLU A 295 -31.62 -2.64 -23.84
CA GLU A 295 -30.75 -3.37 -22.93
C GLU A 295 -31.53 -3.88 -21.71
N VAL A 296 -31.30 -5.16 -21.36
CA VAL A 296 -31.76 -5.74 -20.09
C VAL A 296 -30.73 -5.37 -19.05
N ILE A 297 -31.10 -4.49 -18.11
CA ILE A 297 -30.22 -4.01 -17.06
C ILE A 297 -30.46 -4.84 -15.82
N GLN A 298 -29.38 -5.45 -15.32
CA GLN A 298 -29.34 -6.08 -14.00
C GLN A 298 -28.80 -5.06 -13.00
N PHE A 299 -29.61 -4.62 -12.04
CA PHE A 299 -29.16 -3.75 -10.97
C PHE A 299 -28.20 -4.50 -10.05
N PRO A 300 -27.11 -3.88 -9.58
CA PRO A 300 -26.27 -4.46 -8.55
C PRO A 300 -27.06 -4.60 -7.24
N LYS A 301 -26.64 -5.56 -6.40
CA LYS A 301 -27.23 -5.71 -5.06
C LYS A 301 -26.99 -4.43 -4.27
N PHE A 302 -28.01 -3.94 -3.58
CA PHE A 302 -27.91 -2.77 -2.71
C PHE A 302 -27.03 -3.08 -1.50
N SER A 303 -25.81 -2.59 -1.52
CA SER A 303 -24.77 -2.81 -0.51
C SER A 303 -24.61 -1.58 0.38
N LEU A 304 -23.87 -1.73 1.49
CA LEU A 304 -23.52 -0.61 2.38
C LEU A 304 -22.75 0.51 1.65
N GLU A 305 -21.96 0.17 0.65
CA GLU A 305 -21.22 1.16 -0.17
C GLU A 305 -22.17 2.09 -0.94
N TRP A 306 -23.25 1.53 -1.49
CA TRP A 306 -24.27 2.34 -2.16
C TRP A 306 -25.04 3.23 -1.19
N ILE A 307 -25.28 2.78 0.05
CA ILE A 307 -25.86 3.60 1.12
C ILE A 307 -24.90 4.73 1.50
N GLU A 308 -23.62 4.44 1.67
CA GLU A 308 -22.60 5.47 1.97
C GLU A 308 -22.59 6.56 0.90
N ILE A 309 -22.54 6.18 -0.38
CA ILE A 309 -22.58 7.14 -1.50
C ILE A 309 -23.86 7.96 -1.46
N LEU A 310 -25.01 7.30 -1.29
CA LEU A 310 -26.31 7.98 -1.25
C LEU A 310 -26.37 8.99 -0.12
N LEU A 311 -26.12 8.57 1.10
CA LEU A 311 -26.26 9.39 2.29
C LEU A 311 -25.18 10.45 2.40
N GLN A 312 -23.93 10.16 1.98
CA GLN A 312 -22.85 11.15 1.93
C GLN A 312 -23.24 12.34 1.05
N ASN A 313 -23.79 12.07 -0.13
CA ASN A 313 -24.23 13.14 -1.01
C ASN A 313 -25.45 13.89 -0.43
N LEU A 314 -26.45 13.21 0.06
CA LEU A 314 -27.65 13.84 0.61
C LEU A 314 -27.36 14.72 1.84
N LEU A 315 -26.47 14.27 2.73
CA LEU A 315 -26.24 14.94 4.02
C LEU A 315 -25.05 15.91 3.99
N VAL A 316 -24.16 15.83 3.01
CA VAL A 316 -22.94 16.64 2.97
C VAL A 316 -22.80 17.36 1.62
N ASP A 317 -22.66 16.62 0.52
CA ASP A 317 -22.16 17.19 -0.73
C ASP A 317 -23.27 17.95 -1.52
N ASP A 318 -24.54 17.55 -1.38
CA ASP A 318 -25.71 18.15 -2.06
C ASP A 318 -26.69 18.83 -1.09
N ARG A 319 -26.34 18.92 0.17
CA ARG A 319 -27.23 19.39 1.26
C ARG A 319 -27.76 20.79 1.03
N GLU A 320 -26.93 21.72 0.56
CA GLU A 320 -27.32 23.12 0.31
C GLU A 320 -28.46 23.26 -0.72
N GLU A 321 -28.58 22.31 -1.62
CA GLU A 321 -29.61 22.28 -2.65
C GLU A 321 -30.91 21.58 -2.18
N LEU A 322 -30.94 21.01 -0.98
CA LEU A 322 -32.04 20.22 -0.44
C LEU A 322 -32.76 20.90 0.75
N ILE A 323 -32.71 22.24 0.83
CA ILE A 323 -33.23 23.06 1.93
C ILE A 323 -34.69 22.75 2.27
N ALA A 324 -35.52 22.44 1.27
CA ALA A 324 -36.95 22.12 1.49
C ALA A 324 -37.21 20.86 2.34
N SER A 325 -36.19 20.03 2.54
CA SER A 325 -36.27 18.77 3.29
C SER A 325 -35.33 18.76 4.50
N GLU A 326 -34.87 19.91 4.96
CA GLU A 326 -33.84 20.04 5.99
C GLU A 326 -34.22 19.34 7.31
N GLU A 327 -35.44 19.43 7.75
CA GLU A 327 -35.91 18.78 9.00
C GLU A 327 -35.78 17.25 8.94
N TYR A 328 -36.11 16.64 7.80
CA TYR A 328 -35.94 15.19 7.58
C TYR A 328 -34.46 14.80 7.57
N LEU A 329 -33.64 15.57 6.90
CA LEU A 329 -32.19 15.33 6.80
C LEU A 329 -31.50 15.47 8.16
N ILE A 330 -31.90 16.45 9.00
CA ILE A 330 -31.40 16.61 10.38
C ILE A 330 -31.75 15.37 11.23
N ASN A 331 -32.96 14.84 11.11
CA ASN A 331 -33.36 13.66 11.85
C ASN A 331 -32.60 12.40 11.41
N LEU A 332 -32.38 12.24 10.11
CA LEU A 332 -31.55 11.17 9.56
C LEU A 332 -30.09 11.29 10.03
N GLU A 333 -29.53 12.49 10.00
CA GLU A 333 -28.18 12.75 10.52
C GLU A 333 -28.06 12.39 12.01
N LYS A 334 -29.04 12.75 12.84
CA LYS A 334 -29.06 12.36 14.27
C LYS A 334 -29.06 10.84 14.45
N LYS A 335 -29.84 10.10 13.64
CA LYS A 335 -29.82 8.61 13.66
C LYS A 335 -28.42 8.07 13.32
N LEU A 336 -27.78 8.59 12.27
CA LEU A 336 -26.43 8.15 11.86
C LEU A 336 -25.36 8.48 12.90
N ARG A 337 -25.46 9.64 13.57
CA ARG A 337 -24.53 9.98 14.66
C ARG A 337 -24.69 9.05 15.87
N ARG A 338 -25.91 8.65 16.22
CA ARG A 338 -26.16 7.65 17.30
C ARG A 338 -25.56 6.27 16.97
N LEU A 339 -25.55 5.90 15.69
CA LEU A 339 -24.91 4.67 15.21
C LEU A 339 -23.38 4.78 15.09
N ASN A 340 -22.79 5.95 15.38
CA ASN A 340 -21.35 6.24 15.21
C ASN A 340 -20.84 6.03 13.76
N VAL A 341 -21.72 6.22 12.76
CA VAL A 341 -21.36 6.10 11.34
C VAL A 341 -21.14 7.43 10.64
N PHE A 342 -21.49 8.56 11.29
CA PHE A 342 -21.32 9.90 10.76
C PHE A 342 -20.40 10.74 11.64
N GLU A 343 -19.14 10.91 11.21
CA GLU A 343 -18.12 11.71 11.90
C GLU A 343 -17.38 12.64 10.92
N ARG A 344 -17.11 13.88 11.34
CA ARG A 344 -16.32 14.86 10.56
C ARG A 344 -16.79 15.01 9.10
N ASN A 345 -18.11 15.10 8.91
CA ASN A 345 -18.75 15.18 7.58
C ASN A 345 -18.45 13.99 6.65
N ARG A 346 -18.21 12.80 7.23
CA ARG A 346 -18.05 11.55 6.49
C ARG A 346 -18.95 10.47 7.07
N ILE A 347 -19.56 9.71 6.17
CA ILE A 347 -20.37 8.55 6.49
C ILE A 347 -19.53 7.30 6.21
N ASN A 348 -19.49 6.38 7.18
CA ASN A 348 -18.79 5.12 7.07
C ASN A 348 -19.53 4.02 7.83
N PHE A 349 -20.24 3.17 7.10
CA PHE A 349 -20.98 2.03 7.66
C PHE A 349 -20.10 0.82 7.97
N LYS A 350 -18.91 0.75 7.37
CA LYS A 350 -17.96 -0.34 7.70
C LYS A 350 -17.39 -0.20 9.10
N GLY A 351 -17.57 0.96 9.74
CA GLY A 351 -17.06 1.24 11.08
C GLY A 351 -15.53 1.24 11.14
N GLU A 352 -14.89 1.55 10.00
CA GLU A 352 -13.44 1.38 9.82
C GLU A 352 -12.61 2.00 10.94
N GLN A 353 -12.96 3.19 11.41
CA GLN A 353 -12.19 3.83 12.48
C GLN A 353 -12.53 3.29 13.87
N LEU A 354 -13.80 3.03 14.15
CA LEU A 354 -14.27 2.58 15.47
C LEU A 354 -13.82 1.14 15.74
N LEU A 355 -14.15 0.21 14.83
CA LEU A 355 -13.78 -1.19 14.94
C LEU A 355 -12.27 -1.38 14.87
N TYR A 356 -11.61 -0.63 13.97
CA TYR A 356 -10.15 -0.63 13.89
C TYR A 356 -9.49 -0.20 15.21
N LYS A 357 -9.96 0.87 15.85
CA LYS A 357 -9.40 1.30 17.14
C LYS A 357 -9.62 0.26 18.23
N SER A 358 -10.79 -0.37 18.27
CA SER A 358 -11.06 -1.45 19.22
C SER A 358 -10.04 -2.58 19.05
N LEU A 359 -9.90 -3.14 17.85
CA LEU A 359 -8.99 -4.25 17.56
C LEU A 359 -7.51 -3.87 17.64
N ALA A 360 -7.14 -2.69 17.14
CA ALA A 360 -5.74 -2.23 17.16
C ALA A 360 -5.17 -2.07 18.57
N TYR A 361 -6.03 -1.74 19.54
CA TYR A 361 -5.66 -1.58 20.95
C TYR A 361 -6.16 -2.71 21.84
N SER A 362 -6.57 -3.81 21.26
CA SER A 362 -7.07 -4.99 21.97
C SER A 362 -6.08 -5.50 23.03
N PRO A 363 -6.53 -5.76 24.26
CA PRO A 363 -5.69 -6.33 25.32
C PRO A 363 -5.26 -7.76 25.01
N SER A 364 -5.96 -8.48 24.12
CA SER A 364 -5.57 -9.83 23.69
C SER A 364 -4.14 -9.89 23.11
N LYS A 365 -3.63 -8.79 22.53
CA LYS A 365 -2.26 -8.67 22.05
C LYS A 365 -1.21 -8.81 23.16
N LEU A 366 -1.57 -8.52 24.42
CA LEU A 366 -0.66 -8.68 25.56
C LEU A 366 -0.29 -10.15 25.77
N LYS A 367 -1.28 -11.05 25.66
CA LYS A 367 -1.05 -12.51 25.71
C LYS A 367 -0.19 -12.98 24.54
N SER A 368 -0.50 -12.48 23.33
CA SER A 368 0.30 -12.78 22.14
C SER A 368 1.77 -12.36 22.26
N ILE A 369 2.05 -11.23 22.91
CA ILE A 369 3.43 -10.77 23.15
C ILE A 369 4.16 -11.73 24.10
N VAL A 370 3.50 -12.18 25.16
CA VAL A 370 4.09 -13.15 26.10
C VAL A 370 4.48 -14.44 25.38
N GLU A 371 3.58 -14.97 24.53
CA GLU A 371 3.86 -16.19 23.76
C GLU A 371 5.03 -16.02 22.79
N ILE A 372 5.10 -14.87 22.10
CA ILE A 372 6.23 -14.58 21.20
C ILE A 372 7.54 -14.45 21.98
N VAL A 373 7.55 -13.70 23.10
CA VAL A 373 8.76 -13.53 23.93
C VAL A 373 9.24 -14.86 24.47
N SER A 374 8.33 -15.73 24.96
CA SER A 374 8.66 -17.06 25.46
C SER A 374 9.26 -17.94 24.35
N ALA A 375 8.65 -17.98 23.17
CA ALA A 375 9.16 -18.75 22.03
C ALA A 375 10.53 -18.25 21.52
N GLU A 376 10.73 -16.94 21.48
CA GLU A 376 12.01 -16.34 21.09
C GLU A 376 13.09 -16.63 22.14
N ARG A 377 12.70 -16.64 23.43
CA ARG A 377 13.61 -17.01 24.53
C ARG A 377 14.04 -18.48 24.43
N GLU A 378 13.11 -19.39 24.18
CA GLU A 378 13.42 -20.82 23.98
C GLU A 378 14.36 -21.04 22.79
N SER A 379 14.16 -20.28 21.70
CA SER A 379 14.96 -20.39 20.47
C SER A 379 16.39 -19.85 20.62
N LEU A 380 16.55 -18.73 21.32
CA LEU A 380 17.83 -18.00 21.41
C LEU A 380 18.55 -18.09 22.73
N ASN A 381 17.87 -18.50 23.81
CA ASN A 381 18.41 -18.56 25.16
C ASN A 381 19.17 -17.27 25.52
N GLU A 382 20.47 -17.41 25.91
CA GLU A 382 21.31 -16.29 26.28
C GLU A 382 21.62 -15.28 25.17
N ASN A 383 21.34 -15.63 23.90
CA ASN A 383 21.59 -14.78 22.75
C ASN A 383 20.39 -13.90 22.40
N LEU A 384 19.29 -13.95 23.15
CA LEU A 384 18.13 -13.12 22.91
C LEU A 384 18.47 -11.63 23.15
N ASN A 385 18.14 -10.78 22.18
CA ASN A 385 18.09 -9.33 22.29
C ASN A 385 16.78 -8.86 21.67
N CYS A 386 15.72 -8.82 22.49
CA CYS A 386 14.36 -8.53 22.07
C CYS A 386 13.97 -7.08 22.39
N VAL A 387 13.43 -6.36 21.42
CA VAL A 387 12.85 -5.01 21.60
C VAL A 387 11.37 -5.06 21.29
N ILE A 388 10.55 -4.50 22.19
CA ILE A 388 9.10 -4.41 22.04
C ILE A 388 8.68 -2.94 21.97
N LEU A 389 8.04 -2.54 20.89
CA LEU A 389 7.68 -1.15 20.64
C LEU A 389 6.17 -0.93 20.68
N SER A 390 5.75 0.08 21.46
CA SER A 390 4.36 0.53 21.55
C SER A 390 4.28 2.05 21.44
N ASP A 391 3.11 2.58 21.01
CA ASP A 391 2.88 4.01 20.87
C ASP A 391 2.56 4.70 22.19
N TYR A 392 1.95 4.00 23.13
CA TYR A 392 1.43 4.55 24.37
C TYR A 392 2.16 4.02 25.59
N ILE A 393 2.43 4.88 26.57
CA ILE A 393 3.08 4.48 27.82
C ILE A 393 2.06 3.84 28.77
N ARG A 394 0.87 4.41 28.95
CA ARG A 394 -0.21 3.94 29.82
C ARG A 394 0.22 3.88 31.30
N LYS A 395 0.59 5.04 31.83
CA LYS A 395 1.07 5.20 33.25
C LYS A 395 0.05 4.75 34.28
N GLU A 396 -1.24 4.79 33.95
CA GLU A 396 -2.34 4.35 34.82
C GLU A 396 -2.21 2.91 35.31
N PHE A 397 -1.48 2.07 34.57
CA PHE A 397 -1.26 0.66 34.92
C PHE A 397 0.08 0.40 35.65
N LEU A 398 0.81 1.46 36.05
CA LEU A 398 2.14 1.31 36.66
C LEU A 398 2.10 0.52 37.98
N ASN A 399 1.10 0.75 38.79
CA ASN A 399 0.92 0.14 40.11
C ASN A 399 -0.08 -1.02 40.12
N THR A 400 -0.34 -1.64 38.96
CA THR A 400 -1.25 -2.79 38.88
C THR A 400 -0.63 -3.98 39.63
N LYS A 401 -1.35 -4.51 40.61
CA LYS A 401 -0.96 -5.71 41.34
C LYS A 401 -1.11 -6.95 40.47
N THR A 402 -0.32 -8.01 40.76
CA THR A 402 -0.40 -9.29 40.02
C THR A 402 -1.81 -9.88 40.00
N GLU A 403 -2.54 -9.77 41.09
CA GLU A 403 -3.93 -10.26 41.24
C GLU A 403 -4.94 -9.50 40.36
N ALA A 404 -4.59 -8.27 39.96
CA ALA A 404 -5.43 -7.37 39.17
C ALA A 404 -4.96 -7.22 37.71
N ILE A 405 -4.09 -8.10 37.23
CA ILE A 405 -3.49 -8.00 35.89
C ILE A 405 -4.55 -8.10 34.78
N ASP A 406 -5.61 -8.87 35.02
CA ASP A 406 -6.72 -9.04 34.09
C ASP A 406 -7.61 -7.77 33.95
N THR A 407 -7.40 -6.78 34.82
CA THR A 407 -8.07 -5.47 34.69
C THR A 407 -7.43 -4.58 33.62
N ILE A 408 -6.29 -4.97 33.09
CA ILE A 408 -5.59 -4.24 32.03
C ILE A 408 -6.35 -4.43 30.71
N ASN A 409 -7.00 -3.38 30.27
CA ASN A 409 -7.88 -3.37 29.11
C ASN A 409 -7.34 -2.57 27.92
N LYS A 410 -6.07 -2.20 27.93
CA LYS A 410 -5.43 -1.44 26.86
C LYS A 410 -3.98 -1.83 26.68
N ILE A 411 -3.53 -1.92 25.44
CA ILE A 411 -2.12 -2.14 25.11
C ILE A 411 -1.29 -0.84 25.33
N GLY A 412 -0.05 -1.00 25.73
CA GLY A 412 0.93 0.06 25.97
C GLY A 412 2.21 -0.47 26.61
N VAL A 413 3.21 0.38 26.74
CA VAL A 413 4.52 -0.02 27.31
C VAL A 413 4.38 -0.62 28.71
N ILE A 414 3.66 0.05 29.61
CA ILE A 414 3.47 -0.45 30.98
C ILE A 414 2.61 -1.71 31.02
N PRO A 415 1.44 -1.81 30.35
CA PRO A 415 0.73 -3.07 30.19
C PRO A 415 1.60 -4.24 29.71
N ILE A 416 2.40 -4.03 28.66
CA ILE A 416 3.30 -5.06 28.13
C ILE A 416 4.32 -5.48 29.20
N PHE A 417 4.96 -4.50 29.84
CA PHE A 417 5.88 -4.78 30.95
C PHE A 417 5.21 -5.59 32.05
N GLN A 418 3.99 -5.22 32.48
CA GLN A 418 3.24 -5.93 33.53
C GLN A 418 2.96 -7.39 33.15
N TYR A 419 2.55 -7.64 31.89
CA TYR A 419 2.29 -9.00 31.43
C TYR A 419 3.56 -9.83 31.34
N ILE A 420 4.66 -9.31 30.78
CA ILE A 420 5.92 -10.04 30.65
C ILE A 420 6.48 -10.39 32.04
N ARG A 421 6.52 -9.43 32.98
CA ARG A 421 7.05 -9.70 34.33
C ARG A 421 6.23 -10.73 35.12
N ASN A 422 4.93 -10.89 34.83
CA ASN A 422 4.06 -11.82 35.53
C ASN A 422 4.00 -13.20 34.86
N TYR A 423 4.13 -13.29 33.57
CA TYR A 423 3.91 -14.53 32.80
C TYR A 423 5.17 -15.11 32.16
N CYS A 424 6.25 -14.34 31.99
CA CYS A 424 7.53 -14.85 31.47
C CYS A 424 8.49 -15.21 32.59
N SER A 425 9.31 -16.26 32.36
CA SER A 425 10.52 -16.55 33.14
C SER A 425 11.61 -15.50 32.84
N HIS A 426 12.62 -15.39 33.69
CA HIS A 426 13.77 -14.48 33.53
C HIS A 426 13.37 -12.98 33.49
N LYS A 427 12.50 -12.58 34.41
CA LYS A 427 12.07 -11.19 34.59
C LYS A 427 13.21 -10.25 35.01
N GLU A 428 14.30 -10.79 35.53
CA GLU A 428 15.52 -10.07 35.92
C GLU A 428 16.21 -9.37 34.72
N GLU A 429 15.97 -9.84 33.50
CA GLU A 429 16.57 -9.31 32.28
C GLU A 429 15.62 -8.35 31.51
N LEU A 430 14.49 -7.99 32.15
CA LEU A 430 13.46 -7.09 31.57
C LEU A 430 13.71 -5.64 32.00
N ALA A 431 13.62 -4.72 31.03
CA ALA A 431 13.67 -3.28 31.30
C ALA A 431 12.65 -2.49 30.46
N VAL A 432 12.33 -1.30 30.95
CA VAL A 432 11.48 -0.33 30.24
C VAL A 432 12.27 0.94 29.97
N LEU A 433 12.19 1.44 28.73
CA LEU A 433 12.81 2.69 28.34
C LEU A 433 11.82 3.57 27.53
N THR A 434 11.38 4.66 28.14
CA THR A 434 10.54 5.67 27.49
C THR A 434 11.08 7.07 27.76
N GLY A 435 10.55 8.07 27.07
CA GLY A 435 10.92 9.46 27.34
C GLY A 435 10.57 9.99 28.73
N SER A 436 9.74 9.27 29.50
CA SER A 436 9.26 9.76 30.80
C SER A 436 9.26 8.69 31.93
N ILE A 437 9.51 7.44 31.61
CA ILE A 437 9.57 6.34 32.56
C ILE A 437 10.71 5.43 32.15
N VAL A 438 11.55 5.08 33.11
CA VAL A 438 12.58 4.07 32.97
C VAL A 438 12.44 3.08 34.15
N ILE A 439 12.37 1.79 33.84
CA ILE A 439 12.26 0.72 34.85
C ILE A 439 13.36 -0.28 34.56
N ILE A 440 14.07 -0.66 35.62
CA ILE A 440 15.11 -1.67 35.57
C ILE A 440 14.92 -2.70 36.73
N ASN A 441 15.40 -3.90 36.53
CA ASN A 441 15.47 -4.86 37.63
C ASN A 441 16.67 -4.53 38.56
N LYS A 442 16.51 -4.75 39.84
CA LYS A 442 17.54 -4.49 40.87
C LYS A 442 18.84 -5.28 40.62
N SER A 443 18.76 -6.46 40.03
CA SER A 443 19.89 -7.32 39.70
C SER A 443 20.94 -6.71 38.77
N ILE A 444 20.55 -5.67 37.97
CA ILE A 444 21.47 -5.03 37.03
C ILE A 444 22.15 -3.77 37.57
N LEU A 445 21.90 -3.38 38.84
CA LEU A 445 22.47 -2.16 39.44
C LEU A 445 24.00 -2.17 39.46
N ASP A 446 24.65 -3.31 39.76
CA ASP A 446 26.11 -3.41 39.79
C ASP A 446 26.70 -3.15 38.39
N LYS A 447 26.09 -3.70 37.34
CA LYS A 447 26.49 -3.48 35.96
C LYS A 447 26.20 -2.04 35.51
N PHE A 448 25.10 -1.48 35.96
CA PHE A 448 24.78 -0.06 35.74
C PHE A 448 25.85 0.85 36.34
N ASN A 449 26.27 0.57 37.59
CA ASN A 449 27.32 1.34 38.31
C ASN A 449 28.71 1.24 37.65
N GLN A 450 28.98 0.15 36.90
CA GLN A 450 30.22 0.01 36.12
C GLN A 450 30.28 0.98 34.92
N ILE A 451 29.12 1.34 34.36
CA ILE A 451 29.02 2.26 33.22
C ILE A 451 28.99 3.70 33.69
N GLU A 452 28.18 4.02 34.70
CA GLU A 452 28.06 5.38 35.24
C GLU A 452 27.65 5.31 36.72
N SER A 453 28.20 6.26 37.55
CA SER A 453 27.94 6.31 38.96
C SER A 453 26.45 6.39 39.31
N LEU A 454 25.95 5.51 40.16
CA LEU A 454 24.58 5.49 40.67
C LEU A 454 24.20 6.81 41.37
N ASN A 455 25.17 7.58 41.88
CA ASN A 455 24.92 8.85 42.58
C ASN A 455 24.32 9.93 41.67
N ASN A 456 24.42 9.76 40.37
CA ASN A 456 23.82 10.68 39.38
C ASN A 456 22.32 10.45 39.13
N PHE A 457 21.77 9.38 39.72
CA PHE A 457 20.40 8.94 39.53
C PHE A 457 19.70 8.71 40.86
N SER A 458 18.38 8.86 40.87
CA SER A 458 17.56 8.43 42.01
C SER A 458 16.72 7.19 41.63
N PHE A 459 16.69 6.24 42.54
CA PHE A 459 16.00 4.97 42.36
C PHE A 459 14.88 4.86 43.40
N SER A 460 13.67 4.50 42.93
CA SER A 460 12.54 4.22 43.80
C SER A 460 11.89 2.90 43.43
N PRO A 461 11.43 2.11 44.43
CA PRO A 461 10.74 0.84 44.16
C PRO A 461 9.50 1.05 43.32
N LEU A 462 9.16 0.07 42.49
CA LEU A 462 7.94 0.11 41.67
C LEU A 462 6.75 -0.36 42.54
N GLY A 463 6.08 0.60 43.19
CA GLY A 463 4.98 0.29 44.10
C GLY A 463 5.43 -0.60 45.27
N ALA A 464 4.76 -1.77 45.43
CA ALA A 464 5.11 -2.78 46.44
C ALA A 464 6.15 -3.81 45.96
N ASP A 465 6.62 -3.69 44.69
CA ASP A 465 7.59 -4.63 44.11
C ASP A 465 9.02 -4.09 44.31
N GLU A 466 9.76 -4.74 45.14
CA GLU A 466 11.16 -4.38 45.45
C GLU A 466 12.17 -4.90 44.40
N GLU A 467 11.73 -5.77 43.47
CA GLU A 467 12.60 -6.33 42.42
C GLU A 467 12.84 -5.32 41.32
N PHE A 468 11.88 -4.45 41.04
CA PHE A 468 11.97 -3.43 40.01
C PHE A 468 12.09 -2.02 40.57
N LEU A 469 12.91 -1.22 39.92
CA LEU A 469 13.20 0.15 40.31
C LEU A 469 12.83 1.13 39.20
N LEU A 470 12.15 2.18 39.57
CA LEU A 470 11.98 3.38 38.77
C LEU A 470 13.25 4.20 38.82
N VAL A 471 13.84 4.52 37.67
CA VAL A 471 15.03 5.37 37.57
C VAL A 471 14.58 6.78 37.24
N ASN A 472 14.84 7.73 38.13
CA ASN A 472 14.59 9.13 37.90
C ASN A 472 15.89 9.84 37.46
N ALA A 473 15.85 10.46 36.29
CA ALA A 473 16.96 11.20 35.69
C ALA A 473 16.55 12.68 35.53
N ASN A 474 17.40 13.59 35.94
CA ASN A 474 17.18 15.02 35.80
C ASN A 474 17.85 15.55 34.53
N GLY A 475 17.15 16.33 33.70
CA GLY A 475 17.63 17.11 32.54
C GLY A 475 18.86 16.59 31.77
N LYS A 476 20.07 16.85 32.28
CA LYS A 476 21.32 16.39 31.62
C LYS A 476 21.54 14.89 31.67
N THR A 477 21.05 14.21 32.71
CA THR A 477 21.20 12.76 32.90
C THR A 477 20.21 11.93 32.10
N GLN A 478 19.19 12.55 31.48
CA GLN A 478 18.21 11.84 30.64
C GLN A 478 18.82 11.31 29.33
N LYS A 479 19.84 11.99 28.80
CA LYS A 479 20.59 11.44 27.63
C LYS A 479 21.51 10.31 28.04
N SER A 480 22.15 10.43 29.23
CA SER A 480 23.02 9.36 29.74
C SER A 480 22.27 8.07 29.98
N ILE A 481 21.03 8.12 30.53
CA ILE A 481 20.27 6.91 30.83
C ILE A 481 19.94 6.09 29.59
N VAL A 482 19.67 6.74 28.45
CA VAL A 482 19.44 6.05 27.16
C VAL A 482 20.70 5.30 26.74
N ASN A 483 21.88 5.94 26.84
CA ASN A 483 23.16 5.32 26.47
C ASN A 483 23.51 4.16 27.41
N ILE A 484 23.28 4.31 28.71
CA ILE A 484 23.57 3.26 29.72
C ILE A 484 22.70 2.03 29.43
N LEU A 485 21.39 2.22 29.25
CA LEU A 485 20.48 1.10 28.98
C LEU A 485 20.74 0.47 27.60
N THR A 486 21.21 1.24 26.63
CA THR A 486 21.65 0.70 25.35
C THR A 486 22.86 -0.20 25.52
N GLN A 487 23.89 0.22 26.30
CA GLN A 487 25.05 -0.59 26.58
C GLN A 487 24.71 -1.85 27.38
N LEU A 488 23.82 -1.74 28.38
CA LEU A 488 23.32 -2.89 29.15
C LEU A 488 22.53 -3.89 28.31
N PHE A 489 21.85 -3.41 27.29
CA PHE A 489 21.14 -4.22 26.32
C PHE A 489 22.12 -4.90 25.33
N GLU A 490 23.10 -4.17 24.83
CA GLU A 490 24.10 -4.72 23.91
C GLU A 490 25.04 -5.75 24.55
N ASN A 491 25.44 -5.52 25.78
CA ASN A 491 26.25 -6.49 26.54
C ASN A 491 25.45 -7.66 27.09
N GLY A 492 24.13 -7.70 26.84
CA GLY A 492 23.25 -8.80 27.21
C GLY A 492 22.81 -8.85 28.67
N SER A 493 22.99 -7.77 29.43
CA SER A 493 22.45 -7.67 30.81
C SER A 493 20.94 -7.42 30.82
N ILE A 494 20.44 -6.78 29.78
CA ILE A 494 19.01 -6.64 29.45
C ILE A 494 18.76 -7.46 28.18
N LYS A 495 17.83 -8.40 28.24
CA LYS A 495 17.44 -9.24 27.07
C LYS A 495 16.15 -8.80 26.43
N VAL A 496 15.23 -8.25 27.23
CA VAL A 496 13.93 -7.75 26.75
C VAL A 496 13.79 -6.28 27.13
N LEU A 497 13.73 -5.42 26.14
CA LEU A 497 13.58 -3.98 26.32
C LEU A 497 12.22 -3.53 25.77
N VAL A 498 11.35 -3.03 26.64
CA VAL A 498 10.04 -2.49 26.24
C VAL A 498 10.11 -0.97 26.17
N GLY A 499 9.70 -0.40 25.06
CA GLY A 499 9.82 1.05 24.91
C GLY A 499 8.82 1.69 23.97
N THR A 500 8.89 3.03 23.92
CA THR A 500 8.08 3.79 22.99
C THR A 500 8.75 3.88 21.63
N LYS A 501 7.92 3.83 20.60
CA LYS A 501 8.35 4.05 19.23
C LYS A 501 9.03 5.41 19.02
N SER A 502 8.56 6.46 19.67
CA SER A 502 9.14 7.79 19.54
C SER A 502 10.57 7.89 20.05
N LEU A 503 10.96 7.09 21.06
CA LEU A 503 12.32 7.09 21.60
C LEU A 503 13.20 6.06 20.91
N LEU A 504 12.72 4.82 20.81
CA LEU A 504 13.50 3.71 20.25
C LEU A 504 13.28 3.53 18.72
N GLY A 505 12.31 4.22 18.15
CA GLY A 505 11.96 4.17 16.72
C GLY A 505 12.76 5.13 15.85
N GLU A 506 13.20 6.28 16.34
CA GLU A 506 13.94 7.29 15.57
C GLU A 506 15.23 7.72 16.31
N GLY A 507 16.37 7.64 15.64
CA GLY A 507 17.64 8.10 16.19
C GLY A 507 18.36 7.17 17.18
N TRP A 508 17.69 6.14 17.73
CA TRP A 508 18.32 5.14 18.62
C TRP A 508 19.01 4.03 17.78
N ASP A 509 20.17 3.56 18.21
CA ASP A 509 20.96 2.54 17.50
C ASP A 509 21.37 1.40 18.46
N ALA A 510 20.99 0.17 18.13
CA ALA A 510 21.39 -1.05 18.83
C ALA A 510 21.48 -2.20 17.81
N PRO A 511 22.63 -2.41 17.19
CA PRO A 511 22.84 -3.45 16.19
C PRO A 511 22.62 -4.87 16.70
N SER A 512 22.67 -5.09 18.00
CA SER A 512 22.48 -6.40 18.65
C SER A 512 21.04 -6.94 18.58
N ILE A 513 20.03 -6.11 18.25
CA ILE A 513 18.62 -6.53 18.17
C ILE A 513 18.47 -7.70 17.21
N ASN A 514 17.95 -8.82 17.69
CA ASN A 514 17.67 -10.01 16.86
C ASN A 514 16.19 -10.44 16.87
N SER A 515 15.38 -9.87 17.76
CA SER A 515 13.93 -9.99 17.77
C SER A 515 13.29 -8.64 18.01
N LEU A 516 12.36 -8.22 17.13
CA LEU A 516 11.63 -6.97 17.23
C LEU A 516 10.14 -7.26 17.21
N ILE A 517 9.40 -6.78 18.23
CA ILE A 517 7.95 -6.92 18.30
C ILE A 517 7.30 -5.55 18.15
N LEU A 518 6.52 -5.39 17.09
CA LEU A 518 5.72 -4.21 16.82
C LEU A 518 4.34 -4.42 17.45
N ALA A 519 4.22 -4.05 18.74
CA ALA A 519 3.07 -4.37 19.58
C ALA A 519 1.84 -3.53 19.24
N SER A 520 2.00 -2.22 19.03
CA SER A 520 0.91 -1.37 18.59
C SER A 520 0.99 -1.06 17.11
N PHE A 521 -0.18 -0.93 16.54
CA PHE A 521 -0.31 -0.70 15.12
C PHE A 521 -0.06 0.78 14.81
N VAL A 522 1.02 1.06 14.17
CA VAL A 522 1.43 2.40 13.87
C VAL A 522 0.87 2.90 12.55
N GLY A 523 0.34 4.13 12.58
CA GLY A 523 -0.34 4.76 11.46
C GLY A 523 0.48 5.02 10.20
N SER A 524 1.83 4.97 10.21
CA SER A 524 2.61 5.18 9.01
C SER A 524 3.49 3.99 8.66
N PHE A 525 3.47 3.63 7.39
CA PHE A 525 4.32 2.67 6.74
C PHE A 525 5.82 2.95 6.97
N VAL A 526 6.20 4.20 6.82
CA VAL A 526 7.59 4.66 6.93
C VAL A 526 8.18 4.36 8.31
N SER A 527 7.42 4.67 9.35
CA SER A 527 7.88 4.39 10.71
C SER A 527 8.06 2.90 10.99
N SER A 528 7.17 2.05 10.42
CA SER A 528 7.32 0.58 10.54
C SER A 528 8.59 0.11 9.83
N ASN A 529 8.93 0.67 8.67
CA ASN A 529 10.15 0.31 7.93
C ASN A 529 11.43 0.81 8.64
N GLN A 530 11.39 1.98 9.26
CA GLN A 530 12.51 2.47 10.07
C GLN A 530 12.78 1.57 11.27
N MET A 531 11.73 1.14 12.00
CA MET A 531 11.85 0.22 13.14
C MET A 531 12.35 -1.14 12.69
N ARG A 532 11.78 -1.69 11.61
CA ARG A 532 12.24 -2.94 10.98
C ARG A 532 13.72 -2.85 10.62
N GLY A 533 14.15 -1.71 10.03
CA GLY A 533 15.53 -1.44 9.65
C GLY A 533 16.55 -1.56 10.77
N ARG A 534 16.14 -1.44 12.05
CA ARG A 534 17.03 -1.60 13.21
C ARG A 534 17.30 -3.05 13.52
N ALA A 535 16.28 -3.90 13.53
CA ALA A 535 16.41 -5.33 13.78
C ALA A 535 17.25 -6.06 12.72
N ILE A 536 17.29 -5.50 11.51
CA ILE A 536 18.00 -6.11 10.39
C ILE A 536 19.44 -5.60 10.21
N ARG A 537 19.93 -4.67 11.06
CA ARG A 537 21.33 -4.23 11.01
C ARG A 537 22.28 -5.39 11.33
N LYS A 538 23.45 -5.36 10.69
CA LYS A 538 24.53 -6.26 11.03
C LYS A 538 25.09 -5.92 12.42
N ASP A 539 25.42 -6.95 13.17
CA ASP A 539 26.17 -6.87 14.42
C ASP A 539 27.59 -7.34 14.12
N ALA A 540 28.60 -6.51 14.39
CA ALA A 540 30.00 -6.83 14.14
C ALA A 540 30.47 -8.00 15.03
N ASP A 541 29.94 -8.08 16.24
CA ASP A 541 30.31 -9.11 17.24
C ASP A 541 29.55 -10.42 16.99
N LYS A 542 28.43 -10.39 16.23
CA LYS A 542 27.61 -11.56 15.94
C LYS A 542 27.38 -11.73 14.42
N PRO A 543 28.39 -12.18 13.67
CA PRO A 543 28.33 -12.24 12.19
C PRO A 543 27.21 -13.13 11.64
N ASN A 544 26.77 -14.13 12.41
CA ASN A 544 25.70 -15.05 12.05
C ASN A 544 24.31 -14.61 12.55
N LYS A 545 24.18 -13.35 12.96
CA LYS A 545 22.90 -12.80 13.41
C LYS A 545 21.84 -12.93 12.35
N THR A 546 20.62 -13.28 12.78
CA THR A 546 19.38 -13.22 11.98
C THR A 546 18.34 -12.41 12.73
N GLY A 547 17.53 -11.63 12.02
CA GLY A 547 16.48 -10.81 12.61
C GLY A 547 15.08 -11.39 12.41
N ASN A 548 14.30 -11.55 13.48
CA ASN A 548 12.88 -11.81 13.42
C ASN A 548 12.10 -10.51 13.72
N ILE A 549 11.17 -10.16 12.85
CA ILE A 549 10.32 -8.98 13.01
C ILE A 549 8.87 -9.45 13.14
N TRP A 550 8.28 -9.22 14.29
CA TRP A 550 6.93 -9.63 14.62
C TRP A 550 5.93 -8.48 14.45
N HIS A 551 4.89 -8.74 13.69
CA HIS A 551 3.76 -7.85 13.50
C HIS A 551 2.53 -8.46 14.16
N LEU A 552 1.88 -7.72 15.04
CA LEU A 552 0.65 -8.16 15.70
C LEU A 552 -0.56 -7.62 14.95
N ALA A 553 -1.56 -8.47 14.74
CA ALA A 553 -2.85 -8.08 14.18
C ALA A 553 -3.99 -8.82 14.88
N CYS A 554 -5.01 -8.09 15.31
CA CYS A 554 -6.22 -8.68 15.87
C CYS A 554 -7.22 -8.93 14.75
N VAL A 555 -7.78 -10.14 14.70
CA VAL A 555 -8.69 -10.58 13.63
C VAL A 555 -10.12 -10.16 13.94
N ASP A 556 -10.81 -9.55 12.99
CA ASP A 556 -12.26 -9.31 13.06
C ASP A 556 -13.00 -10.64 12.77
N PRO A 557 -13.72 -11.20 13.75
CA PRO A 557 -14.39 -12.49 13.57
C PRO A 557 -15.59 -12.45 12.62
N THR A 558 -16.04 -11.25 12.25
CA THR A 558 -17.20 -11.03 11.38
C THR A 558 -16.81 -10.76 9.93
N ASP A 559 -15.49 -10.71 9.63
CA ASP A 559 -14.94 -10.41 8.31
C ASP A 559 -14.07 -11.58 7.83
N THR A 560 -14.44 -12.22 6.72
CA THR A 560 -13.69 -13.34 6.15
C THR A 560 -12.25 -12.97 5.71
N ASP A 561 -12.00 -11.70 5.40
CA ASP A 561 -10.67 -11.19 5.04
C ASP A 561 -9.82 -10.84 6.28
N GLY A 562 -10.39 -11.01 7.48
CA GLY A 562 -9.75 -10.78 8.77
C GLY A 562 -9.87 -9.36 9.31
N GLY A 563 -10.53 -8.47 8.57
CA GLY A 563 -10.85 -7.10 8.98
C GLY A 563 -9.79 -6.05 8.70
N ARG A 564 -10.10 -4.82 9.10
CA ARG A 564 -9.35 -3.62 8.74
C ARG A 564 -7.88 -3.63 9.19
N GLU A 565 -7.57 -4.21 10.34
CA GLU A 565 -6.18 -4.26 10.82
C GLU A 565 -5.31 -5.11 9.90
N ILE A 566 -5.85 -6.23 9.43
CA ILE A 566 -5.16 -7.10 8.47
C ILE A 566 -5.04 -6.42 7.11
N ASP A 567 -6.05 -5.68 6.65
CA ASP A 567 -5.95 -4.92 5.40
C ASP A 567 -4.85 -3.87 5.42
N ILE A 568 -4.74 -3.13 6.53
CA ILE A 568 -3.67 -2.15 6.68
C ILE A 568 -2.31 -2.85 6.75
N LEU A 569 -2.22 -4.00 7.41
CA LEU A 569 -1.01 -4.80 7.45
C LEU A 569 -0.64 -5.30 6.04
N LYS A 570 -1.60 -5.81 5.26
CA LYS A 570 -1.40 -6.21 3.85
C LYS A 570 -0.79 -5.07 3.02
N ARG A 571 -1.32 -3.83 3.14
CA ARG A 571 -0.78 -2.65 2.44
C ARG A 571 0.65 -2.32 2.85
N ARG A 572 1.00 -2.45 4.14
CA ARG A 572 2.38 -2.22 4.60
C ARG A 572 3.37 -3.20 4.01
N PHE A 573 2.96 -4.46 3.92
CA PHE A 573 3.81 -5.48 3.35
C PHE A 573 4.11 -5.24 1.87
N GLU A 574 3.32 -4.46 1.15
CA GLU A 574 3.58 -4.11 -0.25
C GLU A 574 4.95 -3.45 -0.45
N ALA A 575 5.49 -2.84 0.57
CA ALA A 575 6.82 -2.27 0.50
C ALA A 575 7.89 -3.04 1.30
N PHE A 576 7.53 -4.10 2.05
CA PHE A 576 8.52 -4.90 2.76
C PHE A 576 9.04 -6.02 1.86
N VAL A 577 10.26 -5.83 1.35
CA VAL A 577 10.99 -6.86 0.62
C VAL A 577 11.58 -7.89 1.59
N GLY A 578 11.48 -9.16 1.25
CA GLY A 578 12.01 -10.26 2.04
C GLY A 578 11.79 -11.62 1.37
N VAL A 579 12.33 -12.68 1.97
CA VAL A 579 12.20 -14.03 1.43
C VAL A 579 10.80 -14.59 1.61
N THR A 580 10.36 -15.40 0.65
CA THR A 580 9.05 -16.03 0.67
C THR A 580 9.03 -17.30 1.54
N ASN A 581 7.83 -17.63 2.07
CA ASN A 581 7.58 -18.88 2.79
C ASN A 581 7.09 -20.01 1.87
N THR A 582 7.58 -20.05 0.64
CA THR A 582 7.28 -21.09 -0.36
C THR A 582 8.30 -22.23 -0.30
N ARG A 583 7.97 -23.37 -0.95
CA ARG A 583 8.87 -24.53 -1.04
C ARG A 583 10.22 -24.19 -1.71
N ILE A 584 10.18 -23.38 -2.76
CA ILE A 584 11.37 -22.79 -3.39
C ILE A 584 11.31 -21.30 -3.01
N PRO A 585 12.17 -20.85 -2.08
CA PRO A 585 12.15 -19.47 -1.63
C PRO A 585 12.69 -18.53 -2.72
N PHE A 586 12.11 -17.36 -2.83
CA PHE A 586 12.59 -16.25 -3.64
C PHE A 586 12.33 -14.93 -2.90
N ILE A 587 12.95 -13.85 -3.33
CA ILE A 587 12.78 -12.56 -2.67
C ILE A 587 11.68 -11.77 -3.39
N SER A 588 10.70 -11.29 -2.62
CA SER A 588 9.57 -10.51 -3.11
C SER A 588 9.05 -9.56 -2.03
N ASN A 589 8.20 -8.62 -2.41
CA ASN A 589 7.41 -7.82 -1.48
C ASN A 589 6.00 -8.39 -1.30
N GLY A 590 5.22 -7.74 -0.45
CA GLY A 590 3.81 -8.02 -0.26
C GLY A 590 3.50 -9.10 0.78
N PHE A 591 2.29 -9.05 1.31
CA PHE A 591 1.79 -9.98 2.33
C PHE A 591 1.75 -11.44 1.83
N GLY A 592 1.48 -11.64 0.52
CA GLY A 592 1.43 -12.96 -0.11
C GLY A 592 2.72 -13.77 -0.01
N ARG A 593 3.89 -13.13 0.21
CA ARG A 593 5.17 -13.85 0.44
C ARG A 593 5.19 -14.68 1.70
N LEU A 594 4.31 -14.38 2.67
CA LEU A 594 4.21 -15.12 3.93
C LEU A 594 3.39 -16.40 3.80
N ASN A 595 2.64 -16.55 2.69
CA ASN A 595 1.83 -17.71 2.34
C ASN A 595 0.74 -18.03 3.40
N PHE A 596 0.03 -16.99 3.85
CA PHE A 596 -1.17 -17.14 4.67
C PHE A 596 -2.39 -17.52 3.81
N PRO A 597 -3.44 -18.09 4.41
CA PRO A 597 -4.69 -18.35 3.71
C PRO A 597 -5.35 -17.06 3.23
N ASP A 598 -6.18 -17.17 2.20
CA ASP A 598 -6.94 -16.03 1.68
C ASP A 598 -8.11 -15.64 2.61
N GLU A 599 -8.65 -16.60 3.37
CA GLU A 599 -9.76 -16.42 4.33
C GLU A 599 -9.24 -16.69 5.76
N PHE A 600 -9.66 -15.86 6.71
CA PHE A 600 -9.32 -15.96 8.12
C PHE A 600 -10.55 -16.39 8.92
N SER A 601 -10.41 -17.37 9.79
CA SER A 601 -11.42 -17.72 10.80
C SER A 601 -10.77 -17.82 12.17
N VAL A 602 -11.50 -17.45 13.20
CA VAL A 602 -11.01 -17.49 14.60
C VAL A 602 -10.53 -18.89 15.01
N GLU A 603 -11.15 -19.93 14.44
CA GLU A 603 -10.82 -21.33 14.71
C GLU A 603 -9.44 -21.76 14.17
N THR A 604 -8.99 -21.13 13.06
CA THR A 604 -7.72 -21.48 12.42
C THR A 604 -6.54 -20.67 12.93
N ILE A 605 -6.77 -19.63 13.74
CA ILE A 605 -5.72 -18.70 14.21
C ILE A 605 -4.67 -19.41 15.02
N ASP A 606 -5.05 -20.30 15.97
CA ASP A 606 -4.08 -20.98 16.85
C ASP A 606 -3.12 -21.86 16.03
N ASP A 607 -3.63 -22.61 15.06
CA ASP A 607 -2.82 -23.42 14.16
C ASP A 607 -1.87 -22.59 13.31
N LEU A 608 -2.35 -21.43 12.83
CA LEU A 608 -1.52 -20.47 12.08
C LEU A 608 -0.40 -19.89 12.95
N ASN A 609 -0.72 -19.49 14.18
CA ASN A 609 0.24 -18.94 15.14
C ASN A 609 1.28 -19.98 15.53
N GLN A 610 0.87 -21.20 15.86
CA GLN A 610 1.79 -22.28 16.20
C GLN A 610 2.77 -22.57 15.07
N LYS A 611 2.29 -22.70 13.84
CA LYS A 611 3.13 -22.86 12.64
C LYS A 611 4.07 -21.68 12.41
N THR A 612 3.66 -20.47 12.80
CA THR A 612 4.47 -19.25 12.67
C THR A 612 5.58 -19.23 13.71
N LEU A 613 5.30 -19.56 14.96
CA LEU A 613 6.29 -19.70 16.04
C LEU A 613 7.33 -20.79 15.70
N GLU A 614 6.87 -21.95 15.22
CA GLU A 614 7.76 -23.02 14.76
C GLU A 614 8.70 -22.55 13.63
N LYS A 615 8.19 -21.86 12.63
CA LYS A 615 9.03 -21.30 11.56
C LYS A 615 10.04 -20.27 12.07
N ALA A 616 9.67 -19.46 13.03
CA ALA A 616 10.50 -18.43 13.61
C ALA A 616 11.69 -18.99 14.40
N SER A 617 11.54 -20.17 15.01
CA SER A 617 12.62 -20.86 15.72
C SER A 617 13.74 -21.34 14.79
N PHE A 618 13.46 -21.60 13.50
CA PHE A 618 14.44 -22.09 12.54
C PHE A 618 15.28 -20.97 11.90
N ARG A 619 16.00 -20.20 12.67
CA ARG A 619 16.80 -19.04 12.21
C ARG A 619 17.86 -19.39 11.16
N ARG A 620 18.53 -20.55 11.29
CA ARG A 620 19.49 -21.03 10.28
C ARG A 620 18.83 -21.24 8.91
N LYS A 621 17.57 -21.72 8.88
CA LYS A 621 16.82 -21.85 7.63
C LYS A 621 16.52 -20.47 7.00
N THR A 622 16.26 -19.45 7.80
CA THR A 622 16.09 -18.08 7.31
C THR A 622 17.34 -17.57 6.62
N ALA A 623 18.53 -17.77 7.23
CA ALA A 623 19.81 -17.42 6.60
C ALA A 623 20.02 -18.16 5.28
N GLN A 624 19.79 -19.48 5.25
CA GLN A 624 19.90 -20.30 4.03
C GLN A 624 18.93 -19.86 2.92
N LYS A 625 17.69 -19.51 3.27
CA LYS A 625 16.72 -18.98 2.32
C LYS A 625 17.23 -17.70 1.66
N TRP A 626 17.81 -16.77 2.43
CA TRP A 626 18.39 -15.55 1.89
C TRP A 626 19.57 -15.85 0.96
N THR A 627 20.53 -16.66 1.38
CA THR A 627 21.69 -17.03 0.55
C THR A 627 21.28 -17.66 -0.79
N ASN A 628 20.34 -18.63 -0.74
CA ASN A 628 19.85 -19.30 -1.92
C ASN A 628 19.06 -18.35 -2.86
N SER A 629 18.24 -17.45 -2.28
CA SER A 629 17.41 -16.54 -3.06
C SER A 629 18.20 -15.39 -3.66
N ILE A 630 19.24 -14.88 -2.99
CA ILE A 630 20.13 -13.86 -3.54
C ILE A 630 20.90 -14.40 -4.75
N GLY A 631 21.39 -15.65 -4.68
CA GLY A 631 22.12 -16.28 -5.79
C GLY A 631 21.26 -16.53 -7.05
N SER A 632 19.94 -16.45 -6.96
CA SER A 632 19.02 -16.67 -8.08
C SER A 632 18.67 -15.40 -8.87
N GLY A 633 19.15 -14.22 -8.45
CA GLY A 633 18.82 -12.95 -9.11
C GLY A 633 19.92 -11.91 -8.97
N THR A 634 19.78 -10.82 -9.71
CA THR A 634 20.76 -9.71 -9.73
C THR A 634 20.15 -8.35 -9.48
N LYS A 635 18.82 -8.18 -9.70
CA LYS A 635 18.13 -6.89 -9.60
C LYS A 635 16.70 -7.05 -9.12
N LEU A 636 16.18 -6.06 -8.37
CA LEU A 636 14.76 -5.94 -8.08
C LEU A 636 14.02 -5.50 -9.34
N THR A 637 12.99 -6.24 -9.70
CA THR A 637 12.19 -5.98 -10.90
C THR A 637 10.73 -5.83 -10.51
N LYS A 638 10.10 -4.72 -10.91
CA LYS A 638 8.65 -4.52 -10.73
C LYS A 638 7.88 -5.38 -11.72
N GLN A 639 6.83 -6.01 -11.25
CA GLN A 639 5.95 -6.86 -12.03
C GLN A 639 4.51 -6.47 -11.78
N VAL A 640 3.72 -6.40 -12.82
CA VAL A 640 2.26 -6.26 -12.70
C VAL A 640 1.64 -7.63 -12.65
N LYS A 641 0.98 -7.96 -11.55
CA LYS A 641 0.31 -9.23 -11.30
C LYS A 641 -1.19 -9.03 -11.35
N LEU A 642 -1.85 -9.71 -12.26
CA LEU A 642 -3.30 -9.78 -12.33
C LEU A 642 -3.76 -11.01 -11.55
N LEU A 643 -4.50 -10.80 -10.46
CA LEU A 643 -5.04 -11.84 -9.59
C LEU A 643 -6.45 -12.16 -10.02
N HIS A 644 -6.74 -13.46 -10.19
CA HIS A 644 -8.08 -13.95 -10.48
C HIS A 644 -8.78 -14.33 -9.17
N LEU A 645 -9.85 -13.61 -8.83
CA LEU A 645 -10.57 -13.75 -7.54
C LEU A 645 -11.65 -14.84 -7.53
N ASP A 646 -11.82 -15.58 -8.62
CA ASP A 646 -12.90 -16.58 -8.72
C ASP A 646 -12.66 -17.79 -7.80
N LYS A 647 -13.67 -18.17 -7.03
CA LYS A 647 -13.67 -19.30 -6.06
C LYS A 647 -13.45 -20.67 -6.71
N LYS A 648 -13.54 -20.79 -8.06
CA LYS A 648 -13.32 -22.04 -8.79
C LYS A 648 -11.90 -22.15 -9.31
N PRO A 649 -11.22 -23.32 -9.18
CA PRO A 649 -9.86 -23.50 -9.72
C PRO A 649 -9.83 -23.19 -11.21
N PHE A 650 -8.92 -22.31 -11.65
CA PHE A 650 -8.79 -21.86 -13.03
C PHE A 650 -8.67 -23.02 -14.05
N LYS A 651 -7.96 -24.09 -13.70
CA LYS A 651 -7.92 -25.30 -14.52
C LYS A 651 -9.30 -25.90 -14.76
N LYS A 652 -10.16 -25.93 -13.72
CA LYS A 652 -11.56 -26.40 -13.86
C LYS A 652 -12.40 -25.47 -14.72
N GLN A 653 -12.24 -24.14 -14.57
CA GLN A 653 -12.97 -23.18 -15.41
C GLN A 653 -12.54 -23.27 -16.87
N LYS A 654 -11.22 -23.33 -17.14
CA LYS A 654 -10.71 -23.51 -18.50
C LYS A 654 -11.20 -24.82 -19.12
N GLN A 655 -11.24 -25.89 -18.35
CA GLN A 655 -11.80 -27.17 -18.79
C GLN A 655 -13.31 -27.07 -19.05
N ILE A 656 -14.06 -26.39 -18.18
CA ILE A 656 -15.52 -26.18 -18.37
C ILE A 656 -15.76 -25.42 -19.67
N TYR A 657 -15.06 -24.30 -19.93
CA TYR A 657 -15.21 -23.56 -21.17
C TYR A 657 -14.79 -24.36 -22.39
N TYR A 658 -13.73 -25.17 -22.28
CA TYR A 658 -13.32 -26.08 -23.34
C TYR A 658 -14.38 -27.15 -23.61
N PHE A 659 -14.89 -27.80 -22.56
CA PHE A 659 -15.96 -28.80 -22.69
C PHE A 659 -17.25 -28.18 -23.23
N ASP A 660 -17.59 -26.95 -22.85
CA ASP A 660 -18.74 -26.23 -23.40
C ASP A 660 -18.57 -25.95 -24.90
N VAL A 661 -17.37 -25.56 -25.35
CA VAL A 661 -17.05 -25.38 -26.76
C VAL A 661 -17.20 -26.69 -27.51
N VAL A 662 -16.61 -27.78 -26.99
CA VAL A 662 -16.68 -29.10 -27.65
C VAL A 662 -18.14 -29.62 -27.66
N ARG A 663 -18.87 -29.48 -26.57
CA ARG A 663 -20.27 -29.90 -26.46
C ARG A 663 -21.17 -29.15 -27.44
N PHE A 664 -21.06 -27.83 -27.51
CA PHE A 664 -21.86 -27.04 -28.43
C PHE A 664 -21.43 -27.22 -29.86
N PHE A 665 -20.15 -27.47 -30.12
CA PHE A 665 -19.66 -27.82 -31.47
C PHE A 665 -20.24 -29.15 -31.94
N ILE A 666 -20.22 -30.20 -31.11
CA ILE A 666 -20.83 -31.50 -31.45
C ILE A 666 -22.35 -31.32 -31.64
N ALA A 667 -23.03 -30.57 -30.78
CA ALA A 667 -24.47 -30.34 -30.94
C ALA A 667 -24.79 -29.57 -32.23
N GLU A 668 -24.00 -28.58 -32.59
CA GLU A 668 -24.14 -27.79 -33.84
C GLU A 668 -23.89 -28.67 -35.07
N LEU A 669 -22.80 -29.46 -35.02
CA LEU A 669 -22.46 -30.39 -36.10
C LEU A 669 -23.55 -31.44 -36.30
N SER A 670 -24.08 -32.02 -35.20
CA SER A 670 -25.17 -33.00 -35.24
C SER A 670 -26.45 -32.39 -35.78
N ALA A 671 -26.81 -31.19 -35.33
CA ALA A 671 -27.99 -30.47 -35.81
C ALA A 671 -27.88 -30.12 -37.30
N THR A 672 -26.69 -29.70 -37.75
CA THR A 672 -26.42 -29.37 -39.15
C THR A 672 -26.46 -30.64 -40.04
N ILE A 673 -25.86 -31.76 -39.61
CA ILE A 673 -25.91 -33.04 -40.32
C ILE A 673 -27.37 -33.50 -40.40
N LEU A 674 -28.13 -33.43 -39.33
CA LEU A 674 -29.52 -33.85 -39.29
C LEU A 674 -30.38 -32.95 -40.22
N LEU A 675 -30.10 -31.66 -40.30
CA LEU A 675 -30.77 -30.74 -41.23
C LEU A 675 -30.52 -31.12 -42.71
N PHE A 676 -29.25 -31.47 -43.07
CA PHE A 676 -28.89 -31.89 -44.45
C PHE A 676 -29.42 -33.28 -44.79
N TYR A 677 -29.35 -34.25 -43.87
CA TYR A 677 -29.88 -35.58 -44.09
C TYR A 677 -31.42 -35.64 -44.00
N PHE A 678 -32.06 -34.63 -43.42
CA PHE A 678 -33.50 -34.57 -43.26
C PHE A 678 -34.22 -34.57 -44.64
N GLU A 679 -33.65 -33.96 -45.65
CA GLU A 679 -34.19 -33.92 -47.01
C GLU A 679 -34.23 -35.35 -47.60
N PHE A 680 -33.14 -36.11 -47.35
CA PHE A 680 -33.05 -37.54 -47.83
C PHE A 680 -34.05 -38.45 -47.05
N ILE A 681 -34.18 -38.24 -45.75
CA ILE A 681 -35.14 -38.93 -44.89
C ILE A 681 -36.58 -38.51 -45.19
N ALA A 682 -36.82 -37.27 -45.52
CA ALA A 682 -38.12 -36.76 -45.89
C ALA A 682 -38.63 -37.27 -47.21
N GLU A 683 -37.76 -37.54 -48.21
CA GLU A 683 -38.11 -38.18 -49.43
C GLU A 683 -38.56 -39.62 -49.20
N ALA A 684 -37.87 -40.37 -48.33
CA ALA A 684 -38.29 -41.73 -47.92
C ALA A 684 -39.60 -41.80 -47.13
N LEU A 685 -39.92 -40.71 -46.40
CA LEU A 685 -41.13 -40.55 -45.59
C LEU A 685 -42.30 -39.82 -46.28
N ASN A 686 -42.16 -39.55 -47.57
CA ASN A 686 -43.15 -38.83 -48.39
C ASN A 686 -44.56 -39.43 -48.41
N LEU A 687 -44.66 -40.68 -48.07
CA LEU A 687 -45.94 -41.45 -47.99
C LEU A 687 -46.66 -41.25 -46.64
N ILE A 688 -46.00 -40.72 -45.60
CA ILE A 688 -46.52 -40.74 -44.24
C ILE A 688 -46.74 -39.37 -43.65
N LEU A 689 -46.05 -38.30 -44.13
CA LEU A 689 -46.08 -36.99 -43.50
C LEU A 689 -46.77 -35.94 -44.40
N SER A 690 -47.71 -35.17 -43.80
CA SER A 690 -48.36 -34.03 -44.45
C SER A 690 -47.35 -32.93 -44.79
N ARG A 691 -47.52 -32.20 -45.92
CA ARG A 691 -46.67 -31.09 -46.35
C ARG A 691 -46.46 -30.04 -45.23
N GLY A 692 -47.49 -29.72 -44.44
CA GLY A 692 -47.39 -28.75 -43.37
C GLY A 692 -46.52 -29.18 -42.22
N PHE A 693 -46.54 -30.47 -41.87
CA PHE A 693 -45.68 -31.01 -40.81
C PHE A 693 -44.19 -31.06 -41.18
N ARG A 694 -43.84 -31.20 -42.45
CA ARG A 694 -42.47 -31.13 -42.97
C ARG A 694 -41.92 -29.73 -42.86
N TYR A 695 -42.66 -28.72 -43.21
CA TYR A 695 -42.23 -27.30 -43.04
C TYR A 695 -42.05 -26.94 -41.55
N PHE A 696 -42.91 -27.45 -40.68
CA PHE A 696 -42.75 -27.31 -39.22
C PHE A 696 -41.45 -27.95 -38.76
N LEU A 697 -41.13 -29.18 -39.17
CA LEU A 697 -39.88 -29.87 -38.81
C LEU A 697 -38.63 -29.14 -39.32
N TYR A 698 -38.67 -28.65 -40.56
CA TYR A 698 -37.58 -27.81 -41.10
C TYR A 698 -37.38 -26.53 -40.29
N ALA A 699 -38.44 -25.81 -39.96
CA ALA A 699 -38.38 -24.61 -39.12
C ALA A 699 -37.84 -24.90 -37.72
N PHE A 700 -38.29 -26.02 -37.14
CA PHE A 700 -37.83 -26.46 -35.84
C PHE A 700 -36.34 -26.82 -35.85
N MET A 701 -35.87 -27.55 -36.85
CA MET A 701 -34.43 -27.89 -36.97
C MET A 701 -33.57 -26.68 -37.27
N ALA A 702 -34.03 -25.77 -38.12
CA ALA A 702 -33.33 -24.50 -38.35
C ALA A 702 -33.23 -23.64 -37.09
N ALA A 703 -34.26 -23.63 -36.24
CA ALA A 703 -34.23 -22.96 -34.95
C ALA A 703 -33.18 -23.59 -34.00
N PHE A 704 -32.99 -24.90 -34.02
CA PHE A 704 -31.93 -25.59 -33.29
C PHE A 704 -30.53 -25.17 -33.75
N VAL A 705 -30.28 -25.14 -35.06
CA VAL A 705 -28.99 -24.71 -35.62
C VAL A 705 -28.69 -23.27 -35.20
N VAL A 706 -29.63 -22.33 -35.29
CA VAL A 706 -29.43 -20.94 -34.88
C VAL A 706 -29.14 -20.87 -33.37
N THR A 707 -29.85 -21.64 -32.54
CA THR A 707 -29.69 -21.63 -31.09
C THR A 707 -28.36 -22.21 -30.64
N PHE A 708 -27.93 -23.35 -31.18
CA PHE A 708 -26.66 -23.96 -30.86
C PHE A 708 -25.49 -23.18 -31.41
N GLY A 709 -25.61 -22.61 -32.61
CA GLY A 709 -24.61 -21.72 -33.20
C GLY A 709 -24.35 -20.49 -32.33
N TYR A 710 -25.41 -19.87 -31.81
CA TYR A 710 -25.27 -18.76 -30.87
C TYR A 710 -24.58 -19.17 -29.56
N LYS A 711 -24.95 -20.36 -28.99
CA LYS A 711 -24.31 -20.87 -27.76
C LYS A 711 -22.85 -21.25 -28.00
N LEU A 712 -22.54 -21.90 -29.11
CA LEU A 712 -21.17 -22.21 -29.53
C LEU A 712 -20.33 -20.93 -29.66
N TYR A 713 -20.84 -19.94 -30.35
CA TYR A 713 -20.17 -18.65 -30.50
C TYR A 713 -19.86 -18.00 -29.14
N LYS A 714 -20.83 -18.00 -28.22
CA LYS A 714 -20.63 -17.47 -26.86
C LYS A 714 -19.56 -18.25 -26.07
N ALA A 715 -19.58 -19.58 -26.16
CA ALA A 715 -18.62 -20.47 -25.51
C ALA A 715 -17.18 -20.27 -26.07
N VAL A 716 -17.05 -20.15 -27.40
CA VAL A 716 -15.76 -19.85 -28.06
C VAL A 716 -15.21 -18.49 -27.61
N ILE A 717 -16.03 -17.45 -27.53
CA ILE A 717 -15.61 -16.14 -27.03
C ILE A 717 -15.12 -16.23 -25.59
N LEU A 718 -15.84 -16.92 -24.70
CA LEU A 718 -15.45 -17.10 -23.29
C LEU A 718 -14.11 -17.88 -23.20
N TYR A 719 -13.96 -18.97 -23.95
CA TYR A 719 -12.71 -19.72 -24.00
C TYR A 719 -11.53 -18.88 -24.50
N MET A 720 -11.72 -18.11 -25.59
CA MET A 720 -10.69 -17.21 -26.11
C MET A 720 -10.36 -16.06 -25.17
N ARG A 721 -11.35 -15.57 -24.42
CA ARG A 721 -11.16 -14.48 -23.45
C ARG A 721 -10.28 -14.91 -22.28
N TYR A 722 -10.56 -16.08 -21.72
CA TYR A 722 -9.89 -16.58 -20.51
C TYR A 722 -8.70 -17.50 -20.80
N GLY A 723 -8.68 -18.20 -21.91
CA GLY A 723 -7.63 -19.18 -22.27
C GLY A 723 -6.28 -18.56 -22.64
N TYR A 724 -6.25 -17.30 -23.09
CA TYR A 724 -5.04 -16.63 -23.61
C TYR A 724 -4.82 -15.24 -23.01
N LEU A 725 -5.26 -15.03 -21.77
CA LEU A 725 -5.17 -13.72 -21.09
C LEU A 725 -3.72 -13.21 -21.06
N TYR A 726 -2.73 -14.06 -20.76
CA TYR A 726 -1.31 -13.70 -20.73
C TYR A 726 -0.80 -13.16 -22.08
N LYS A 727 -1.28 -13.71 -23.22
CA LYS A 727 -0.92 -13.21 -24.56
C LYS A 727 -1.51 -11.81 -24.81
N LYS A 728 -2.71 -11.56 -24.31
CA LYS A 728 -3.37 -10.26 -24.42
C LYS A 728 -2.62 -9.21 -23.60
N ILE A 729 -2.24 -9.54 -22.35
CA ILE A 729 -1.47 -8.64 -21.46
C ILE A 729 -0.09 -8.38 -22.06
N LYS A 730 0.58 -9.39 -22.64
CA LYS A 730 1.84 -9.17 -23.37
C LYS A 730 1.69 -8.16 -24.51
N LYS A 731 0.62 -8.26 -25.31
CA LYS A 731 0.35 -7.28 -26.39
C LYS A 731 0.11 -5.88 -25.84
N MET A 732 -0.61 -5.74 -24.71
CA MET A 732 -0.79 -4.45 -24.02
C MET A 732 0.54 -3.88 -23.54
N GLY A 733 1.40 -4.72 -22.96
CA GLY A 733 2.76 -4.34 -22.59
C GLY A 733 3.60 -3.85 -23.78
N LEU A 734 3.51 -4.51 -24.92
CA LEU A 734 4.20 -4.07 -26.15
C LEU A 734 3.68 -2.70 -26.64
N VAL A 735 2.38 -2.45 -26.56
CA VAL A 735 1.79 -1.12 -26.88
C VAL A 735 2.42 -0.06 -25.99
N ILE A 736 2.48 -0.31 -24.68
CA ILE A 736 3.06 0.62 -23.71
C ILE A 736 4.54 0.85 -24.02
N LEU A 737 5.33 -0.21 -24.16
CA LEU A 737 6.76 -0.12 -24.40
C LEU A 737 7.08 0.74 -25.64
N TYR A 738 6.49 0.40 -26.79
CA TYR A 738 6.76 1.16 -28.03
C TYR A 738 6.20 2.58 -27.99
N SER A 739 5.13 2.84 -27.21
CA SER A 739 4.63 4.20 -27.02
C SER A 739 5.55 5.04 -26.14
N LEU A 740 6.15 4.44 -25.10
CA LEU A 740 7.15 5.10 -24.24
C LEU A 740 8.43 5.39 -25.03
N ASP A 741 8.88 4.45 -25.88
CA ASP A 741 10.06 4.62 -26.73
C ASP A 741 9.88 5.78 -27.74
N GLU A 742 8.77 5.81 -28.49
CA GLU A 742 8.50 6.88 -29.47
C GLU A 742 8.36 8.26 -28.81
N LEU A 743 7.95 8.31 -27.53
CA LEU A 743 7.84 9.56 -26.77
C LEU A 743 9.14 9.94 -26.05
N GLY A 744 10.23 9.16 -26.18
CA GLY A 744 11.53 9.46 -25.60
C GLY A 744 11.66 9.16 -24.11
N TYR A 745 10.77 8.33 -23.52
CA TYR A 745 10.86 7.91 -22.12
C TYR A 745 11.76 6.69 -21.91
N ILE A 746 12.21 6.03 -23.00
CA ILE A 746 13.10 4.88 -22.95
C ILE A 746 14.50 5.31 -23.39
N ASN A 747 15.47 5.18 -22.49
CA ASN A 747 16.88 5.48 -22.74
C ASN A 747 17.71 4.21 -22.99
N THR A 748 17.24 3.07 -22.47
CA THR A 748 17.87 1.76 -22.67
C THR A 748 17.67 1.30 -24.12
N LYS A 749 18.66 0.64 -24.71
CA LYS A 749 18.55 0.13 -26.08
C LYS A 749 17.37 -0.87 -26.19
N MET A 750 16.48 -0.64 -27.15
CA MET A 750 15.28 -1.48 -27.34
C MET A 750 15.57 -2.95 -27.55
N ASN A 751 16.75 -3.31 -28.09
CA ASN A 751 17.16 -4.70 -28.27
C ASN A 751 17.43 -5.43 -26.94
N ASP A 752 17.72 -4.69 -25.87
CA ASP A 752 18.03 -5.24 -24.55
C ASP A 752 16.76 -5.36 -23.68
N ILE A 753 15.63 -4.81 -24.15
CA ILE A 753 14.37 -4.76 -23.41
C ILE A 753 13.38 -5.80 -23.96
N ILE A 754 12.81 -6.61 -23.05
CA ILE A 754 11.84 -7.65 -23.40
C ILE A 754 10.61 -7.55 -22.50
N VAL A 755 9.41 -7.53 -23.13
CA VAL A 755 8.15 -7.70 -22.41
C VAL A 755 7.87 -9.18 -22.19
N GLU A 756 7.95 -9.66 -20.98
CA GLU A 756 7.60 -11.01 -20.58
C GLU A 756 6.20 -11.04 -19.94
N SER A 757 5.38 -12.01 -20.35
CA SER A 757 4.11 -12.29 -19.68
C SER A 757 3.94 -13.78 -19.49
N GLN A 758 3.68 -14.20 -18.27
CA GLN A 758 3.57 -15.60 -17.87
C GLN A 758 2.28 -15.84 -17.10
N GLN A 759 1.70 -17.00 -17.30
CA GLN A 759 0.57 -17.47 -16.52
C GLN A 759 1.07 -18.30 -15.34
N LEU A 760 0.70 -17.88 -14.14
CA LEU A 760 1.01 -18.57 -12.89
C LEU A 760 -0.10 -19.55 -12.51
N ASN A 761 0.11 -20.28 -11.41
CA ASN A 761 -0.90 -21.15 -10.81
C ASN A 761 -2.16 -20.33 -10.43
N LYS A 762 -3.32 -20.98 -10.41
CA LYS A 762 -4.63 -20.37 -10.13
C LYS A 762 -5.13 -19.35 -11.19
N GLY A 763 -4.52 -19.28 -12.37
CA GLY A 763 -4.96 -18.35 -13.43
C GLY A 763 -4.41 -16.95 -13.37
N ASN A 764 -3.60 -16.64 -12.36
CA ASN A 764 -2.91 -15.37 -12.26
C ASN A 764 -1.97 -15.13 -13.42
N VAL A 765 -1.85 -13.89 -13.87
CA VAL A 765 -0.93 -13.51 -14.94
C VAL A 765 0.04 -12.48 -14.41
N VAL A 766 1.31 -12.65 -14.73
CA VAL A 766 2.37 -11.68 -14.42
C VAL A 766 2.90 -11.10 -15.71
N CYS A 767 3.10 -9.78 -15.75
CA CYS A 767 3.76 -9.08 -16.84
C CYS A 767 4.92 -8.24 -16.29
N THR A 768 6.06 -8.32 -16.96
CA THR A 768 7.34 -7.71 -16.53
C THR A 768 8.05 -7.12 -17.73
N LEU A 769 8.73 -6.00 -17.52
CA LEU A 769 9.69 -5.44 -18.45
C LEU A 769 11.10 -5.86 -18.00
N VAL A 770 11.78 -6.67 -18.77
CA VAL A 770 13.12 -7.19 -18.45
C VAL A 770 14.16 -6.40 -19.24
N GLY A 771 15.29 -6.10 -18.63
CA GLY A 771 16.41 -5.37 -19.26
C GLY A 771 16.31 -3.83 -19.17
N ALA A 772 15.18 -3.28 -18.76
CA ALA A 772 14.97 -1.85 -18.60
C ALA A 772 15.57 -1.31 -17.29
N SER A 773 15.79 0.01 -17.22
CA SER A 773 16.17 0.72 -16.00
C SER A 773 15.03 0.69 -14.97
N ASN A 774 15.31 1.04 -13.71
CA ASN A 774 14.29 1.09 -12.65
C ASN A 774 13.20 2.12 -12.96
N TYR A 775 13.58 3.26 -13.50
CA TYR A 775 12.66 4.31 -13.93
C TYR A 775 11.72 3.83 -15.05
N GLU A 776 12.29 3.27 -16.12
CA GLU A 776 11.52 2.76 -17.26
C GLU A 776 10.57 1.64 -16.86
N ASN A 777 11.01 0.75 -15.98
CA ASN A 777 10.21 -0.34 -15.44
C ASN A 777 9.07 0.19 -14.54
N SER A 778 9.34 1.22 -13.74
CA SER A 778 8.32 1.88 -12.93
C SER A 778 7.24 2.54 -13.79
N LEU A 779 7.65 3.28 -14.82
CA LEU A 779 6.75 3.96 -15.75
C LEU A 779 5.89 2.96 -16.56
N PHE A 780 6.52 1.88 -17.03
CA PHE A 780 5.85 0.78 -17.71
C PHE A 780 4.80 0.10 -16.80
N SER A 781 5.19 -0.23 -15.57
CA SER A 781 4.31 -0.91 -14.59
C SER A 781 3.13 -0.02 -14.22
N LYS A 782 3.35 1.26 -13.95
CA LYS A 782 2.28 2.25 -13.70
C LYS A 782 1.30 2.33 -14.87
N ALA A 783 1.80 2.48 -16.09
CA ALA A 783 0.96 2.58 -17.28
C ALA A 783 0.16 1.28 -17.53
N LEU A 784 0.75 0.11 -17.28
CA LEU A 784 0.07 -1.17 -17.42
C LEU A 784 -0.99 -1.37 -16.34
N THR A 785 -0.72 -0.97 -15.11
CA THR A 785 -1.67 -1.01 -14.00
C THR A 785 -2.87 -0.11 -14.30
N GLU A 786 -2.66 1.15 -14.69
CA GLU A 786 -3.74 2.07 -15.08
C GLU A 786 -4.59 1.54 -16.25
N LEU A 787 -3.98 0.81 -17.17
CA LEU A 787 -4.68 0.21 -18.30
C LEU A 787 -5.55 -1.00 -17.88
N LEU A 788 -5.16 -1.72 -16.83
CA LEU A 788 -5.82 -2.92 -16.31
C LEU A 788 -6.79 -2.63 -15.18
N GLU A 789 -6.62 -1.52 -14.46
CA GLU A 789 -7.50 -1.09 -13.36
C GLU A 789 -8.89 -0.64 -13.86
N PRO A 790 -9.88 -0.55 -12.96
CA PRO A 790 -11.19 0.02 -13.26
C PRO A 790 -11.09 1.44 -13.82
N ILE A 791 -11.88 1.73 -14.86
CA ILE A 791 -11.89 3.05 -15.51
C ILE A 791 -12.47 4.10 -14.56
N ASP A 792 -11.64 5.00 -14.07
CA ASP A 792 -12.07 6.09 -13.19
C ASP A 792 -12.38 7.36 -14.00
N SER A 793 -11.39 8.18 -14.33
CA SER A 793 -11.58 9.46 -15.04
C SER A 793 -10.47 9.76 -16.05
N PRO A 794 -10.12 8.82 -16.93
CA PRO A 794 -9.07 9.04 -17.93
C PRO A 794 -9.45 10.16 -18.87
N ARG A 795 -8.47 10.91 -19.35
CA ARG A 795 -8.68 12.01 -20.30
C ARG A 795 -9.05 11.50 -21.70
N TYR A 796 -8.61 10.30 -22.06
CA TYR A 796 -8.94 9.63 -23.30
C TYR A 796 -9.33 8.17 -23.05
N LEU A 797 -10.26 7.68 -23.88
CA LEU A 797 -10.67 6.27 -23.92
C LEU A 797 -10.35 5.69 -25.30
N ILE A 798 -9.92 4.44 -25.30
CA ILE A 798 -9.86 3.61 -26.50
C ILE A 798 -11.05 2.65 -26.50
N ILE A 799 -11.82 2.68 -27.60
CA ILE A 799 -12.94 1.79 -27.83
C ILE A 799 -12.53 0.80 -28.93
N LYS A 800 -12.53 -0.49 -28.63
CA LYS A 800 -12.25 -1.51 -29.63
C LYS A 800 -13.46 -1.68 -30.54
N THR A 801 -13.32 -1.38 -31.82
CA THR A 801 -14.37 -1.49 -32.84
C THR A 801 -14.21 -2.81 -33.61
N SER A 802 -15.28 -3.60 -33.69
CA SER A 802 -15.37 -4.81 -34.53
C SER A 802 -16.75 -4.86 -35.15
N ILE A 803 -16.80 -5.15 -36.43
CA ILE A 803 -18.06 -5.24 -37.19
C ILE A 803 -19.03 -6.26 -36.58
N PHE A 804 -18.51 -7.43 -36.18
CA PHE A 804 -19.29 -8.48 -35.52
C PHE A 804 -19.73 -8.14 -34.08
N ARG A 805 -18.95 -7.32 -33.35
CA ARG A 805 -19.27 -6.96 -31.96
C ARG A 805 -20.30 -5.84 -31.87
N ARG A 806 -20.42 -5.02 -32.89
CA ARG A 806 -21.43 -3.95 -32.98
C ARG A 806 -22.86 -4.50 -32.96
N HIS A 807 -23.08 -5.69 -33.54
CA HIS A 807 -24.37 -6.37 -33.50
C HIS A 807 -24.67 -7.08 -32.18
N LEU A 808 -23.63 -7.32 -31.32
CA LEU A 808 -23.75 -8.03 -30.05
C LEU A 808 -23.66 -7.15 -28.81
N ASN A 809 -23.66 -5.81 -29.00
CA ASN A 809 -23.51 -4.82 -27.92
C ASN A 809 -22.33 -5.05 -26.94
N VAL A 810 -21.25 -5.72 -27.37
CA VAL A 810 -20.05 -5.97 -26.58
C VAL A 810 -18.95 -4.97 -26.98
N GLU A 811 -18.99 -3.78 -26.41
CA GLU A 811 -17.92 -2.80 -26.56
C GLU A 811 -16.87 -3.04 -25.45
N ASN A 812 -15.58 -3.08 -25.83
CA ASN A 812 -14.49 -3.10 -24.87
C ASN A 812 -13.86 -1.73 -24.79
N PHE A 813 -13.94 -1.14 -23.60
CA PHE A 813 -13.36 0.15 -23.28
C PHE A 813 -12.03 -0.04 -22.54
N TYR A 814 -11.07 0.83 -22.83
CA TYR A 814 -9.77 0.86 -22.16
C TYR A 814 -9.40 2.31 -21.86
N ALA A 815 -8.95 2.57 -20.63
CA ALA A 815 -8.40 3.86 -20.27
C ALA A 815 -7.06 4.07 -20.98
N VAL A 816 -6.80 5.25 -21.53
CA VAL A 816 -5.46 5.63 -21.96
C VAL A 816 -4.69 6.03 -20.69
N PRO A 817 -3.54 5.41 -20.40
CA PRO A 817 -2.76 5.75 -19.23
C PRO A 817 -2.36 7.23 -19.19
N GLU A 818 -2.23 7.78 -17.99
CA GLU A 818 -2.01 9.20 -17.75
C GLU A 818 -0.80 9.73 -18.53
N VAL A 819 0.31 9.00 -18.54
CA VAL A 819 1.54 9.35 -19.26
C VAL A 819 1.32 9.60 -20.76
N PHE A 820 0.33 8.94 -21.37
CA PHE A 820 -0.05 9.12 -22.76
C PHE A 820 -1.29 10.03 -22.92
N GLY A 821 -2.00 10.30 -21.82
CA GLY A 821 -3.25 11.08 -21.81
C GLY A 821 -3.06 12.59 -21.65
N ASP A 822 -1.88 13.07 -21.32
CA ASP A 822 -1.63 14.50 -21.05
C ASP A 822 -1.83 15.41 -22.27
N LYS A 823 -1.35 14.97 -23.43
CA LYS A 823 -1.45 15.68 -24.69
C LYS A 823 -2.12 14.83 -25.75
N LYS A 824 -2.80 15.48 -26.70
CA LYS A 824 -3.49 14.79 -27.79
C LYS A 824 -2.51 14.01 -28.68
N GLU A 825 -1.33 14.56 -28.89
CA GLU A 825 -0.25 13.96 -29.69
C GLU A 825 0.19 12.63 -29.05
N ASN A 826 0.43 12.60 -27.75
CA ASN A 826 0.82 11.39 -27.00
C ASN A 826 -0.27 10.31 -27.06
N ALA A 827 -1.54 10.72 -26.93
CA ALA A 827 -2.66 9.79 -27.04
C ALA A 827 -2.80 9.21 -28.47
N LEU A 828 -2.41 9.95 -29.51
CA LEU A 828 -2.37 9.45 -30.89
C LEU A 828 -1.22 8.46 -31.11
N VAL A 829 -0.04 8.65 -30.48
CA VAL A 829 1.05 7.66 -30.49
C VAL A 829 0.59 6.35 -29.85
N PHE A 830 -0.04 6.42 -28.66
CA PHE A 830 -0.59 5.25 -28.00
C PHE A 830 -1.66 4.54 -28.86
N LYS A 831 -2.57 5.29 -29.50
CA LYS A 831 -3.56 4.76 -30.44
C LYS A 831 -2.91 4.04 -31.63
N LYS A 832 -1.81 4.58 -32.18
CA LYS A 832 -1.06 3.99 -33.30
C LYS A 832 -0.60 2.58 -32.96
N TYR A 833 0.10 2.40 -31.82
CA TYR A 833 0.59 1.10 -31.37
C TYR A 833 -0.54 0.19 -30.90
N TRP A 834 -1.59 0.76 -30.30
CA TRP A 834 -2.78 -0.02 -29.97
C TRP A 834 -3.42 -0.63 -31.23
N SER A 835 -3.52 0.14 -32.33
CA SER A 835 -4.06 -0.37 -33.58
C SER A 835 -3.22 -1.50 -34.16
N GLN A 836 -1.90 -1.42 -34.02
CA GLN A 836 -0.94 -2.42 -34.51
C GLN A 836 -1.05 -3.75 -33.75
N TYR A 837 -1.08 -3.72 -32.43
CA TYR A 837 -1.01 -4.94 -31.59
C TYR A 837 -2.39 -5.47 -31.15
N MET A 838 -3.37 -4.57 -30.94
CA MET A 838 -4.68 -4.90 -30.38
C MET A 838 -5.84 -4.81 -31.39
N GLY A 839 -5.60 -4.24 -32.56
CA GLY A 839 -6.53 -4.12 -33.69
C GLY A 839 -7.30 -2.80 -33.72
N ARG A 840 -8.27 -2.70 -34.64
CA ARG A 840 -9.02 -1.45 -34.93
C ARG A 840 -9.66 -0.88 -33.69
N ASN A 841 -9.55 0.44 -33.53
CA ASN A 841 -10.05 1.16 -32.37
C ASN A 841 -10.43 2.61 -32.72
N LYS A 842 -11.19 3.24 -31.81
CA LYS A 842 -11.52 4.67 -31.84
C LYS A 842 -11.01 5.31 -30.55
N LEU A 843 -10.26 6.41 -30.68
CA LEU A 843 -9.85 7.24 -29.56
C LEU A 843 -10.93 8.30 -29.30
N VAL A 844 -11.37 8.44 -28.06
CA VAL A 844 -12.41 9.37 -27.64
C VAL A 844 -11.89 10.27 -26.51
N TYR A 845 -12.08 11.56 -26.66
CA TYR A 845 -11.78 12.55 -25.62
C TYR A 845 -12.95 12.62 -24.63
N THR A 846 -12.71 12.36 -23.35
CA THR A 846 -13.75 12.17 -22.34
C THR A 846 -14.33 13.48 -21.76
N ARG A 847 -13.70 14.63 -22.02
CA ARG A 847 -14.11 15.91 -21.42
C ARG A 847 -15.21 16.64 -22.23
N GLN A 848 -15.65 16.09 -23.39
CA GLN A 848 -16.79 16.56 -24.16
C GLN A 848 -18.05 15.75 -23.81
N VAL A 849 -19.25 16.31 -24.08
CA VAL A 849 -20.56 15.70 -23.72
C VAL A 849 -20.66 14.24 -24.17
N ASP A 850 -20.38 13.97 -25.45
CA ASP A 850 -20.42 12.60 -25.99
C ASP A 850 -19.36 11.69 -25.39
N GLY A 851 -18.18 12.23 -25.11
CA GLY A 851 -17.10 11.50 -24.45
C GLY A 851 -17.44 11.17 -23.00
N ARG A 852 -18.15 12.06 -22.29
CA ARG A 852 -18.63 11.81 -20.91
C ARG A 852 -19.67 10.70 -20.87
N LYS A 853 -20.63 10.68 -21.82
CA LYS A 853 -21.60 9.58 -21.96
C LYS A 853 -20.91 8.23 -22.18
N LEU A 854 -19.89 8.20 -23.05
CA LEU A 854 -19.11 6.98 -23.30
C LEU A 854 -18.24 6.58 -22.10
N LEU A 855 -17.71 7.53 -21.34
CA LEU A 855 -16.98 7.26 -20.10
C LEU A 855 -17.89 6.60 -19.05
N LEU A 856 -19.13 7.07 -18.93
CA LEU A 856 -20.12 6.46 -18.03
C LEU A 856 -20.42 5.03 -18.44
N LYS A 857 -20.67 4.81 -19.71
CA LYS A 857 -20.87 3.47 -20.25
C LYS A 857 -19.66 2.58 -19.97
N ALA A 858 -18.45 3.09 -20.18
CA ALA A 858 -17.21 2.38 -19.91
C ALA A 858 -17.04 1.99 -18.43
N ARG A 859 -17.37 2.89 -17.50
CA ARG A 859 -17.34 2.63 -16.06
C ARG A 859 -18.32 1.53 -15.67
N LEU A 860 -19.55 1.57 -16.14
CA LEU A 860 -20.56 0.55 -15.85
C LEU A 860 -20.16 -0.83 -16.35
N PHE A 861 -19.62 -0.93 -17.57
CA PHE A 861 -19.11 -2.18 -18.11
C PHE A 861 -17.87 -2.71 -17.34
N HIS A 862 -17.04 -1.82 -16.82
CA HIS A 862 -15.87 -2.20 -16.05
C HIS A 862 -16.22 -2.61 -14.61
N VAL A 863 -17.16 -1.95 -13.96
CA VAL A 863 -17.65 -2.33 -12.61
C VAL A 863 -18.21 -3.75 -12.64
N TYR A 864 -18.90 -4.16 -13.70
CA TYR A 864 -19.39 -5.53 -13.86
C TYR A 864 -18.27 -6.57 -14.02
N ASN A 865 -17.10 -6.17 -14.54
CA ASN A 865 -15.94 -7.06 -14.73
C ASN A 865 -14.89 -6.95 -13.61
N ALA A 866 -14.85 -5.85 -12.86
CA ALA A 866 -13.82 -5.53 -11.87
C ALA A 866 -13.90 -6.40 -10.59
N PHE A 867 -15.04 -7.06 -10.34
CA PHE A 867 -15.18 -7.99 -9.21
C PHE A 867 -14.46 -9.33 -9.42
N GLN A 868 -13.87 -9.58 -10.57
CA GLN A 868 -13.24 -10.85 -10.90
C GLN A 868 -11.71 -10.80 -10.97
N GLU A 869 -11.12 -9.62 -11.10
CA GLU A 869 -9.67 -9.47 -11.30
C GLU A 869 -9.13 -8.26 -10.53
N VAL A 870 -8.09 -8.45 -9.74
CA VAL A 870 -7.39 -7.37 -9.03
C VAL A 870 -5.97 -7.26 -9.56
N THR A 871 -5.57 -6.06 -9.94
CA THR A 871 -4.21 -5.76 -10.38
C THR A 871 -3.35 -5.41 -9.17
N LYS A 872 -2.17 -6.00 -9.07
CA LYS A 872 -1.18 -5.68 -8.03
C LYS A 872 0.20 -5.51 -8.63
N GLU A 873 0.91 -4.47 -8.21
CA GLU A 873 2.34 -4.37 -8.44
C GLU A 873 3.09 -5.21 -7.41
N VAL A 874 4.01 -6.04 -7.87
CA VAL A 874 4.84 -6.90 -7.04
C VAL A 874 6.30 -6.69 -7.44
N ILE A 875 7.18 -6.57 -6.45
CA ILE A 875 8.61 -6.46 -6.67
C ILE A 875 9.23 -7.84 -6.43
N VAL A 876 10.03 -8.30 -7.36
CA VAL A 876 10.70 -9.62 -7.29
C VAL A 876 12.17 -9.47 -7.64
N TRP A 877 13.03 -10.17 -6.92
CA TRP A 877 14.45 -10.28 -7.21
C TRP A 877 14.66 -11.29 -8.34
N LYS A 878 15.18 -10.83 -9.46
CA LYS A 878 15.48 -11.65 -10.64
C LYS A 878 16.89 -11.43 -11.17
#